data_d0d75df8b8db4e342e486a0ff1e9effd
#
_entry.id   d0d75df8b8db4e342e486a0ff1e9effd
#
_cell.length_a   1.000
_cell.length_b   1.000
_cell.length_c   1.000
_cell.angle_alpha   90.00
_cell.angle_beta   90.00
_cell.angle_gamma   90.00
#
_symmetry.space_group_name_H-M   'P 1'
#
loop_
_entity.id
_entity.type
_entity.pdbx_description
1 polymer ?
#
loop_
_entity_poly.entity_id
_entity_poly.type
_entity_poly.pdbx_seq_one_letter_code
_entity_poly.pdbx_strand_id
1 'polypeptide(L)'
;AASQVTEVPNTIPHPAQDSALALARSVKQWGTPQYSNGYICRNPRRNDQMHHYDMNLCYIDELLWHLNWTGDLEYARRMWPVLTRHLAWEKLNYDPDNDGLYDAYACIWASDALYYNSGAVTHSTAYNYRANRLAALIAEKIGENSTPYHEEADKILKALNARLWMPERGHWAEFQDFMGHKRLHTAPGVWTIYHALDSDIADPFQAYLATSYVDREIPHIPVRGEGLKDEGYATISTTNWLPYSWSINNVAFAEVMHTALAYFQAGRTDAGFKLLKSSILDGMYLGESPANFGQISFYDAARGECYRDFGDPIGVASRVLIQGLYGILPDAMNERLLVKPGLPSAWLSASLHTPDIDFGFQRGDKEGVTSYVVTHRLPAVRTLELQFPAQRSKVAKLTINGKPATWTLVEKSITRPMLSVVVPASSGEETDVHIEWGGEEFSSPASVPANVAYAEAPVCFVPMQQDEMKWWYPVDRPQPEANQSLIEPSTFTQVHSAKCEPVVMDTRFNSSVTDIFRNEYLSPRSPYTTLQIPKQGIGEWCHPLHTVDINDAGLRSSVQNGILNTELGIPFRTPAEGHNVAFTSLWDNYPDSLEIPLKGKASRAYLLMAGSTNHMQCHIDNGVIRVYYKDGTCDVMFLRNPDNWPPIEHIFFEDGLAFNRHTPTLYRLRLKTGEISNNFGEELGFPGASRELDGGAAVLLEMPLNPGKKLSHLVLETLSNDVVIGLMSITLQR
;
A
#
# COMPACT_ATOMS: atom_id res chain seq x y z
N ALA A 1 9.03 1.68 -23.40
CA ALA A 1 10.33 2.38 -23.27
C ALA A 1 10.70 2.60 -21.79
N ALA A 2 9.76 2.89 -20.92
CA ALA A 2 10.04 2.98 -19.48
C ALA A 2 10.37 1.61 -18.88
N SER A 3 9.66 0.54 -19.30
CA SER A 3 10.01 -0.82 -18.90
C SER A 3 11.40 -1.26 -19.36
N GLN A 4 11.88 -0.72 -20.49
CA GLN A 4 13.25 -0.96 -20.96
C GLN A 4 14.30 -0.07 -20.29
N VAL A 5 13.89 1.04 -19.68
CA VAL A 5 14.78 1.91 -18.91
C VAL A 5 14.89 1.46 -17.47
N THR A 6 13.80 0.93 -16.89
CA THR A 6 13.80 0.35 -15.56
C THR A 6 14.51 -1.00 -15.50
N GLU A 7 14.59 -1.75 -16.60
CA GLU A 7 15.35 -3.01 -16.65
C GLU A 7 16.87 -2.83 -16.60
N VAL A 8 17.39 -1.66 -16.99
CA VAL A 8 18.84 -1.46 -17.10
C VAL A 8 19.49 -0.95 -15.80
N PRO A 9 18.91 0.00 -15.06
CA PRO A 9 19.48 0.46 -13.79
C PRO A 9 19.39 -0.59 -12.67
N ASN A 10 18.41 -1.48 -12.77
CA ASN A 10 18.13 -2.44 -11.72
C ASN A 10 18.87 -3.78 -11.85
N THR A 11 19.44 -4.05 -12.99
CA THR A 11 20.02 -5.37 -13.30
C THR A 11 21.48 -5.53 -12.89
N ILE A 12 21.98 -5.08 -11.91
CA ILE A 12 23.33 -5.28 -11.36
C ILE A 12 23.80 -3.91 -10.87
N PRO A 13 24.52 -3.84 -9.78
CA PRO A 13 25.35 -2.65 -9.51
C PRO A 13 26.44 -2.57 -10.56
N HIS A 14 26.03 -2.25 -11.79
CA HIS A 14 26.98 -1.79 -12.78
C HIS A 14 27.53 -0.45 -12.33
N PRO A 15 28.78 -0.16 -12.64
CA PRO A 15 29.34 1.15 -12.42
C PRO A 15 28.34 2.20 -12.87
N ALA A 16 28.21 3.26 -12.11
CA ALA A 16 27.36 4.39 -12.44
C ALA A 16 27.52 4.88 -13.89
N GLN A 17 28.69 4.65 -14.50
CA GLN A 17 28.94 4.88 -15.92
C GLN A 17 28.08 4.05 -16.88
N ASP A 18 27.72 2.82 -16.53
CA ASP A 18 26.91 1.97 -17.41
C ASP A 18 25.43 2.30 -17.31
N SER A 19 24.94 2.67 -16.13
CA SER A 19 23.58 3.19 -15.95
C SER A 19 23.39 4.52 -16.68
N ALA A 20 24.36 5.43 -16.55
CA ALA A 20 24.40 6.67 -17.31
C ALA A 20 24.47 6.45 -18.82
N LEU A 21 25.27 5.50 -19.24
CA LEU A 21 25.44 5.15 -20.64
C LEU A 21 24.18 4.50 -21.21
N ALA A 22 23.50 3.68 -20.44
CA ALA A 22 22.24 3.06 -20.80
C ALA A 22 21.11 4.09 -20.90
N LEU A 23 21.00 4.99 -19.94
CA LEU A 23 20.04 6.10 -19.97
C LEU A 23 20.35 7.09 -21.11
N ALA A 24 21.61 7.46 -21.29
CA ALA A 24 22.05 8.31 -22.39
C ALA A 24 21.88 7.65 -23.76
N ARG A 25 22.07 6.34 -23.87
CA ARG A 25 21.78 5.54 -25.07
C ARG A 25 20.28 5.45 -25.32
N SER A 26 19.48 5.26 -24.31
CA SER A 26 18.02 5.28 -24.39
C SER A 26 17.54 6.63 -24.96
N VAL A 27 17.95 7.74 -24.38
CA VAL A 27 17.61 9.08 -24.86
C VAL A 27 18.13 9.32 -26.29
N LYS A 28 19.33 8.86 -26.63
CA LYS A 28 19.93 9.04 -27.94
C LYS A 28 19.36 8.09 -29.00
N GLN A 29 19.01 6.90 -28.66
CA GLN A 29 18.52 5.87 -29.58
C GLN A 29 17.04 6.04 -29.92
N TRP A 30 16.24 6.60 -29.02
CA TRP A 30 14.79 6.73 -29.13
C TRP A 30 14.30 8.15 -29.43
N GLY A 31 15.22 9.11 -29.53
CA GLY A 31 14.90 10.54 -29.58
C GLY A 31 14.61 11.09 -28.17
N THR A 32 13.93 12.22 -28.09
CA THR A 32 13.43 12.73 -26.80
C THR A 32 12.08 12.08 -26.50
N PRO A 33 11.97 11.13 -25.58
CA PRO A 33 10.67 10.52 -25.23
C PRO A 33 9.74 11.53 -24.56
N GLN A 34 10.26 12.70 -24.16
CA GLN A 34 9.49 13.74 -23.49
C GLN A 34 8.87 14.70 -24.51
N TYR A 35 7.55 14.91 -24.38
CA TYR A 35 6.82 15.92 -25.11
C TYR A 35 7.09 17.33 -24.60
N SER A 36 6.71 18.34 -25.39
CA SER A 36 6.91 19.75 -25.04
C SER A 36 6.15 20.17 -23.76
N ASN A 37 5.05 19.50 -23.43
CA ASN A 37 4.28 19.70 -22.20
C ASN A 37 4.92 19.06 -20.96
N GLY A 38 5.94 18.21 -21.13
CA GLY A 38 6.64 17.54 -20.02
C GLY A 38 6.36 16.05 -19.87
N TYR A 39 5.28 15.53 -20.47
CA TYR A 39 4.93 14.11 -20.42
C TYR A 39 6.03 13.26 -21.09
N ILE A 40 6.38 12.15 -20.45
CA ILE A 40 7.35 11.19 -20.97
C ILE A 40 6.59 9.98 -21.52
N CYS A 41 6.70 9.75 -22.82
CA CYS A 41 5.96 8.71 -23.50
C CYS A 41 6.52 7.33 -23.21
N ARG A 42 5.67 6.40 -22.76
CA ARG A 42 6.02 5.01 -22.55
C ARG A 42 6.54 4.33 -23.83
N ASN A 43 5.91 4.61 -24.95
CA ASN A 43 6.28 4.06 -26.25
C ASN A 43 6.41 5.16 -27.29
N PRO A 44 7.60 5.78 -27.46
CA PRO A 44 7.80 6.89 -28.38
C PRO A 44 7.49 6.54 -29.84
N ARG A 45 7.63 5.29 -30.26
CA ARG A 45 7.32 4.85 -31.63
C ARG A 45 5.84 4.87 -31.97
N ARG A 46 4.99 4.69 -30.95
CA ARG A 46 3.52 4.66 -31.11
C ARG A 46 2.84 5.95 -30.68
N ASN A 47 3.61 6.90 -30.16
CA ASN A 47 3.06 8.11 -29.56
C ASN A 47 2.00 7.78 -28.48
N ASP A 48 2.34 6.79 -27.64
CA ASP A 48 1.43 6.22 -26.67
C ASP A 48 1.34 7.12 -25.43
N GLN A 49 0.24 7.84 -25.31
CA GLN A 49 -0.08 8.71 -24.17
C GLN A 49 -0.96 8.01 -23.15
N MET A 50 -0.76 6.71 -22.99
CA MET A 50 -1.61 5.93 -22.10
C MET A 50 -1.39 6.24 -20.62
N HIS A 51 -2.31 5.77 -19.86
CA HIS A 51 -2.59 5.94 -18.45
C HIS A 51 -1.46 5.59 -17.45
N HIS A 52 -0.38 4.99 -17.87
CA HIS A 52 0.76 4.68 -17.00
C HIS A 52 1.62 5.93 -16.75
N TYR A 53 1.05 6.95 -16.14
CA TYR A 53 1.79 8.18 -15.89
C TYR A 53 2.91 8.00 -14.86
N ASP A 54 2.77 7.06 -13.95
CA ASP A 54 3.76 6.67 -12.95
C ASP A 54 5.06 6.17 -13.55
N MET A 55 5.04 5.67 -14.79
CA MET A 55 6.27 5.39 -15.54
C MET A 55 7.12 6.66 -15.81
N ASN A 56 6.48 7.84 -15.83
CA ASN A 56 7.20 9.12 -15.85
C ASN A 56 7.97 9.33 -14.55
N LEU A 57 7.36 8.99 -13.43
CA LEU A 57 7.95 9.08 -12.09
C LEU A 57 9.18 8.18 -12.00
N CYS A 58 9.07 6.92 -12.41
CA CYS A 58 10.19 5.98 -12.43
C CYS A 58 11.37 6.48 -13.27
N TYR A 59 11.11 6.99 -14.47
CA TYR A 59 12.16 7.50 -15.34
C TYR A 59 12.94 8.63 -14.69
N ILE A 60 12.25 9.54 -14.04
CA ILE A 60 12.86 10.68 -13.35
C ILE A 60 13.59 10.23 -12.09
N ASP A 61 13.05 9.27 -11.35
CA ASP A 61 13.72 8.75 -10.15
C ASP A 61 15.05 8.07 -10.48
N GLU A 62 15.08 7.30 -11.55
CA GLU A 62 16.33 6.68 -12.04
C GLU A 62 17.37 7.73 -12.46
N LEU A 63 16.93 8.83 -13.07
CA LEU A 63 17.80 9.96 -13.37
C LEU A 63 18.37 10.59 -12.09
N LEU A 64 17.56 10.75 -11.06
CA LEU A 64 17.98 11.30 -9.76
C LEU A 64 18.93 10.34 -9.03
N TRP A 65 18.65 9.04 -9.03
CA TRP A 65 19.54 8.02 -8.49
C TRP A 65 20.90 8.01 -9.19
N HIS A 66 20.90 8.10 -10.52
CA HIS A 66 22.14 8.22 -11.28
C HIS A 66 23.01 9.39 -10.81
N LEU A 67 22.41 10.55 -10.58
CA LEU A 67 23.12 11.72 -10.07
C LEU A 67 23.63 11.54 -8.64
N ASN A 68 22.87 10.84 -7.79
CA ASN A 68 23.33 10.50 -6.44
C ASN A 68 24.57 9.59 -6.45
N TRP A 69 24.68 8.69 -7.43
CA TRP A 69 25.85 7.83 -7.59
C TRP A 69 27.04 8.52 -8.21
N THR A 70 26.82 9.34 -9.22
CA THR A 70 27.92 9.90 -10.06
C THR A 70 28.38 11.28 -9.65
N GLY A 71 27.46 12.12 -9.16
CA GLY A 71 27.72 13.55 -8.99
C GLY A 71 28.03 14.29 -10.31
N ASP A 72 27.63 13.74 -11.48
CA ASP A 72 27.92 14.31 -12.80
C ASP A 72 27.08 15.58 -13.06
N LEU A 73 27.65 16.72 -12.71
CA LEU A 73 27.00 18.01 -12.89
C LEU A 73 26.88 18.44 -14.39
N GLU A 74 27.70 17.91 -15.30
CA GLU A 74 27.50 18.13 -16.74
C GLU A 74 26.23 17.37 -17.22
N TYR A 75 26.09 16.14 -16.81
CA TYR A 75 24.89 15.39 -17.10
C TYR A 75 23.65 16.06 -16.45
N ALA A 76 23.76 16.53 -15.22
CA ALA A 76 22.71 17.28 -14.56
C ALA A 76 22.25 18.50 -15.38
N ARG A 77 23.19 19.32 -15.89
CA ARG A 77 22.86 20.45 -16.75
C ARG A 77 22.15 20.05 -18.03
N ARG A 78 22.59 18.97 -18.66
CA ARG A 78 21.94 18.46 -19.89
C ARG A 78 20.52 17.97 -19.64
N MET A 79 20.28 17.32 -18.50
CA MET A 79 18.98 16.75 -18.15
C MET A 79 18.06 17.74 -17.42
N TRP A 80 18.58 18.88 -16.98
CA TRP A 80 17.81 19.90 -16.28
C TRP A 80 16.51 20.29 -16.99
N PRO A 81 16.47 20.55 -18.30
CA PRO A 81 15.23 20.85 -19.02
C PRO A 81 14.22 19.69 -19.02
N VAL A 82 14.69 18.44 -18.95
CA VAL A 82 13.81 17.26 -18.88
C VAL A 82 13.14 17.20 -17.52
N LEU A 83 13.92 17.35 -16.45
CA LEU A 83 13.44 17.34 -15.07
C LEU A 83 12.43 18.48 -14.82
N THR A 84 12.78 19.71 -15.19
CA THR A 84 11.93 20.88 -14.92
C THR A 84 10.60 20.83 -15.68
N ARG A 85 10.59 20.34 -16.93
CA ARG A 85 9.34 20.13 -17.67
C ARG A 85 8.48 19.05 -17.07
N HIS A 86 9.09 17.97 -16.59
CA HIS A 86 8.35 16.91 -15.92
C HIS A 86 7.68 17.42 -14.64
N LEU A 87 8.44 18.11 -13.78
CA LEU A 87 7.87 18.65 -12.53
C LEU A 87 6.74 19.66 -12.77
N ALA A 88 6.88 20.50 -13.82
CA ALA A 88 5.82 21.41 -14.21
C ALA A 88 4.58 20.67 -14.75
N TRP A 89 4.77 19.58 -15.47
CA TRP A 89 3.69 18.74 -15.97
C TRP A 89 2.97 17.99 -14.83
N GLU A 90 3.70 17.43 -13.88
CA GLU A 90 3.15 16.79 -12.67
C GLU A 90 2.31 17.79 -11.88
N LYS A 91 2.87 18.96 -11.58
CA LYS A 91 2.18 20.02 -10.84
C LYS A 91 0.88 20.47 -11.51
N LEU A 92 0.91 20.70 -12.82
CA LEU A 92 -0.25 21.17 -13.57
C LEU A 92 -1.39 20.14 -13.62
N ASN A 93 -1.05 18.86 -13.73
CA ASN A 93 -2.05 17.82 -13.97
C ASN A 93 -2.53 17.14 -12.69
N TYR A 94 -1.68 17.06 -11.66
CA TYR A 94 -1.93 16.26 -10.46
C TYR A 94 -1.99 17.05 -9.16
N ASP A 95 -1.62 18.33 -9.16
CA ASP A 95 -1.90 19.24 -8.05
C ASP A 95 -2.43 20.59 -8.61
N PRO A 96 -3.56 20.58 -9.36
CA PRO A 96 -4.08 21.78 -10.02
C PRO A 96 -4.66 22.79 -9.03
N ASP A 97 -5.12 22.37 -7.85
CA ASP A 97 -5.62 23.23 -6.77
C ASP A 97 -4.50 23.76 -5.88
N ASN A 98 -3.28 23.31 -6.10
CA ASN A 98 -2.06 23.77 -5.45
C ASN A 98 -2.07 23.55 -3.92
N ASP A 99 -2.68 22.45 -3.46
CA ASP A 99 -2.78 22.10 -2.04
C ASP A 99 -1.56 21.29 -1.54
N GLY A 100 -0.66 20.89 -2.43
CA GLY A 100 0.56 20.15 -2.15
C GLY A 100 0.37 18.63 -2.09
N LEU A 101 -0.81 18.12 -2.43
CA LEU A 101 -1.08 16.70 -2.58
C LEU A 101 -1.34 16.39 -4.04
N TYR A 102 -0.72 15.33 -4.52
CA TYR A 102 -0.81 14.95 -5.93
C TYR A 102 -1.88 13.89 -6.11
N ASP A 103 -2.87 14.20 -6.93
CA ASP A 103 -3.91 13.28 -7.33
C ASP A 103 -3.34 12.18 -8.24
N ALA A 104 -3.90 10.98 -8.17
CA ALA A 104 -3.61 9.96 -9.14
C ALA A 104 -4.89 9.42 -9.73
N TYR A 105 -4.94 9.30 -11.04
CA TYR A 105 -6.07 8.70 -11.74
C TYR A 105 -5.81 7.24 -12.08
N ALA A 106 -4.57 6.92 -12.31
CA ALA A 106 -4.13 5.55 -12.53
C ALA A 106 -2.79 5.43 -11.85
N CYS A 107 -2.70 4.57 -10.90
CA CYS A 107 -1.46 4.32 -10.23
C CYS A 107 -1.18 2.87 -10.13
N ILE A 108 0.03 2.52 -10.52
CA ILE A 108 0.23 1.17 -10.74
C ILE A 108 1.65 0.78 -10.61
N TRP A 109 2.06 0.77 -9.43
CA TRP A 109 3.36 0.20 -9.20
C TRP A 109 3.30 -1.34 -9.27
N ALA A 110 2.35 -1.95 -8.58
CA ALA A 110 2.20 -3.41 -8.54
C ALA A 110 1.22 -3.96 -9.57
N SER A 111 0.40 -3.12 -10.18
CA SER A 111 -0.67 -3.56 -11.07
C SER A 111 -1.11 -2.46 -12.01
N ASP A 112 -1.05 -2.71 -13.27
CA ASP A 112 -1.56 -1.78 -14.29
C ASP A 112 -3.10 -1.57 -14.23
N ALA A 113 -3.74 -2.00 -13.16
CA ALA A 113 -5.19 -2.00 -13.01
C ALA A 113 -5.72 -1.10 -11.90
N LEU A 114 -4.86 -0.37 -11.21
CA LEU A 114 -5.32 0.54 -10.16
C LEU A 114 -5.74 1.88 -10.72
N TYR A 115 -6.98 2.23 -10.47
CA TYR A 115 -7.55 3.53 -10.79
C TYR A 115 -8.13 4.15 -9.54
N TYR A 116 -7.55 5.28 -9.13
CA TYR A 116 -8.06 6.05 -8.00
C TYR A 116 -8.93 7.20 -8.50
N ASN A 117 -10.04 7.42 -7.85
CA ASN A 117 -10.77 8.70 -7.92
C ASN A 117 -10.37 9.55 -6.71
N SER A 118 -9.08 9.82 -6.61
CA SER A 118 -8.47 10.43 -5.44
C SER A 118 -8.39 11.95 -5.51
N GLY A 119 -8.47 12.56 -4.35
CA GLY A 119 -8.05 13.95 -4.12
C GLY A 119 -6.62 14.06 -3.60
N ALA A 120 -5.94 12.94 -3.39
CA ALA A 120 -4.54 12.86 -3.00
C ALA A 120 -4.10 11.40 -2.94
N VAL A 121 -2.93 11.05 -3.43
CA VAL A 121 -2.34 9.71 -3.31
C VAL A 121 -0.98 9.80 -2.63
N THR A 122 -0.77 9.00 -1.58
CA THR A 122 0.44 9.11 -0.77
C THR A 122 1.71 8.84 -1.56
N HIS A 123 1.79 7.73 -2.30
CA HIS A 123 3.04 7.36 -2.97
C HIS A 123 3.43 8.33 -4.09
N SER A 124 2.48 8.79 -4.92
CA SER A 124 2.76 9.81 -5.96
C SER A 124 3.16 11.15 -5.34
N THR A 125 2.52 11.53 -4.24
CA THR A 125 2.85 12.77 -3.52
C THR A 125 4.23 12.68 -2.87
N ALA A 126 4.57 11.56 -2.24
CA ALA A 126 5.89 11.31 -1.65
C ALA A 126 6.99 11.35 -2.72
N TYR A 127 6.72 10.77 -3.87
CA TYR A 127 7.60 10.82 -5.01
C TYR A 127 7.87 12.25 -5.47
N ASN A 128 6.83 13.07 -5.63
CA ASN A 128 6.95 14.46 -6.01
C ASN A 128 7.72 15.31 -4.97
N TYR A 129 7.58 14.99 -3.68
CA TYR A 129 8.44 15.56 -2.63
C TYR A 129 9.92 15.29 -2.93
N ARG A 130 10.29 14.02 -3.08
CA ARG A 130 11.66 13.60 -3.36
C ARG A 130 12.21 14.27 -4.62
N ALA A 131 11.43 14.27 -5.70
CA ALA A 131 11.85 14.85 -6.98
C ALA A 131 12.09 16.37 -6.86
N ASN A 132 11.23 17.11 -6.18
CA ASN A 132 11.43 18.55 -5.96
C ASN A 132 12.61 18.82 -5.01
N ARG A 133 12.77 18.06 -3.93
CA ARG A 133 13.91 18.19 -3.01
C ARG A 133 15.26 18.00 -3.74
N LEU A 134 15.35 16.97 -4.58
CA LEU A 134 16.56 16.70 -5.34
C LEU A 134 16.75 17.69 -6.51
N ALA A 135 15.66 18.17 -7.13
CA ALA A 135 15.72 19.24 -8.12
C ALA A 135 16.27 20.54 -7.51
N ALA A 136 15.87 20.89 -6.28
CA ALA A 136 16.43 22.03 -5.56
C ALA A 136 17.95 21.88 -5.37
N LEU A 137 18.41 20.72 -4.89
CA LEU A 137 19.84 20.43 -4.75
C LEU A 137 20.59 20.52 -6.09
N ILE A 138 20.03 19.94 -7.15
CA ILE A 138 20.62 20.01 -8.50
C ILE A 138 20.71 21.46 -8.95
N ALA A 139 19.64 22.26 -8.80
CA ALA A 139 19.62 23.67 -9.18
C ALA A 139 20.75 24.45 -8.49
N GLU A 140 20.95 24.27 -7.19
CA GLU A 140 22.06 24.89 -6.44
C GLU A 140 23.42 24.51 -7.00
N LYS A 141 23.62 23.23 -7.33
CA LYS A 141 24.91 22.73 -7.84
C LYS A 141 25.23 23.19 -9.25
N ILE A 142 24.19 23.40 -10.08
CA ILE A 142 24.42 23.85 -11.49
C ILE A 142 24.24 25.35 -11.71
N GLY A 143 23.88 26.11 -10.66
CA GLY A 143 23.71 27.57 -10.69
C GLY A 143 22.34 28.04 -11.19
N GLU A 144 21.31 27.21 -11.09
CA GLU A 144 19.92 27.55 -11.41
C GLU A 144 19.15 28.00 -10.14
N ASN A 145 17.93 28.51 -10.31
CA ASN A 145 17.10 28.94 -9.18
C ASN A 145 16.49 27.74 -8.47
N SER A 146 16.91 27.47 -7.23
CA SER A 146 16.42 26.36 -6.40
C SER A 146 15.14 26.68 -5.61
N THR A 147 14.82 27.97 -5.41
CA THR A 147 13.72 28.42 -4.53
C THR A 147 12.37 27.75 -4.83
N PRO A 148 11.87 27.69 -6.08
CA PRO A 148 10.54 27.12 -6.33
C PRO A 148 10.45 25.62 -5.99
N TYR A 149 11.56 24.91 -6.08
CA TYR A 149 11.61 23.47 -5.78
C TYR A 149 11.68 23.21 -4.28
N HIS A 150 12.39 24.05 -3.53
CA HIS A 150 12.35 24.00 -2.05
C HIS A 150 10.95 24.32 -1.52
N GLU A 151 10.35 25.40 -2.00
CA GLU A 151 9.00 25.81 -1.59
C GLU A 151 7.96 24.71 -1.89
N GLU A 152 8.06 24.05 -3.04
CA GLU A 152 7.17 22.98 -3.41
C GLU A 152 7.40 21.72 -2.54
N ALA A 153 8.65 21.31 -2.30
CA ALA A 153 8.98 20.19 -1.45
C ALA A 153 8.48 20.40 -0.02
N ASP A 154 8.70 21.59 0.57
CA ASP A 154 8.24 21.92 1.92
C ASP A 154 6.71 21.88 2.00
N LYS A 155 6.02 22.40 0.99
CA LYS A 155 4.56 22.38 0.92
C LYS A 155 4.03 20.94 0.85
N ILE A 156 4.61 20.11 -0.01
CA ILE A 156 4.24 18.69 -0.14
C ILE A 156 4.41 17.95 1.19
N LEU A 157 5.58 18.06 1.83
CA LEU A 157 5.85 17.37 3.08
C LEU A 157 4.88 17.79 4.19
N LYS A 158 4.58 19.07 4.27
CA LYS A 158 3.60 19.61 5.22
C LYS A 158 2.20 19.07 4.95
N ALA A 159 1.76 19.03 3.70
CA ALA A 159 0.45 18.54 3.30
C ALA A 159 0.30 17.02 3.57
N LEU A 160 1.31 16.22 3.22
CA LEU A 160 1.37 14.78 3.51
C LEU A 160 1.20 14.49 5.00
N ASN A 161 1.99 15.16 5.85
CA ASN A 161 1.94 14.93 7.29
C ASN A 161 0.65 15.46 7.95
N ALA A 162 0.05 16.50 7.39
CA ALA A 162 -1.17 17.07 7.93
C ALA A 162 -2.44 16.32 7.53
N ARG A 163 -2.47 15.69 6.35
CA ARG A 163 -3.71 15.15 5.78
C ARG A 163 -3.68 13.63 5.58
N LEU A 164 -2.53 13.05 5.25
CA LEU A 164 -2.45 11.62 4.93
C LEU A 164 -1.78 10.76 6.02
N TRP A 165 -0.95 11.35 6.88
CA TRP A 165 -0.43 10.65 8.05
C TRP A 165 -1.52 10.43 9.09
N MET A 166 -1.68 9.19 9.54
CA MET A 166 -2.65 8.79 10.58
C MET A 166 -1.91 8.42 11.87
N PRO A 167 -1.70 9.38 12.78
CA PRO A 167 -0.88 9.14 13.96
C PRO A 167 -1.44 8.02 14.86
N GLU A 168 -2.76 7.87 14.93
CA GLU A 168 -3.43 6.80 15.68
C GLU A 168 -3.24 5.41 15.09
N ARG A 169 -2.97 5.31 13.77
CA ARG A 169 -2.70 4.06 13.05
C ARG A 169 -1.21 3.79 12.85
N GLY A 170 -0.39 4.85 12.80
CA GLY A 170 1.05 4.78 12.61
C GLY A 170 1.49 4.51 11.17
N HIS A 171 0.68 4.88 10.19
CA HIS A 171 1.02 4.82 8.77
C HIS A 171 0.27 5.89 7.98
N TRP A 172 0.64 6.11 6.73
CA TRP A 172 -0.09 6.97 5.81
C TRP A 172 -1.31 6.25 5.25
N ALA A 173 -2.36 7.01 4.95
CA ALA A 173 -3.47 6.54 4.15
C ALA A 173 -2.99 6.18 2.73
N GLU A 174 -3.68 5.26 2.06
CA GLU A 174 -3.41 4.97 0.65
C GLU A 174 -3.67 6.22 -0.19
N PHE A 175 -4.86 6.78 -0.05
CA PHE A 175 -5.28 8.03 -0.68
C PHE A 175 -6.42 8.69 0.09
N GLN A 176 -6.78 9.90 -0.31
CA GLN A 176 -7.98 10.59 0.11
C GLN A 176 -8.97 10.68 -1.05
N ASP A 177 -10.24 10.44 -0.80
CA ASP A 177 -11.30 10.63 -1.77
C ASP A 177 -11.34 12.07 -2.29
N PHE A 178 -11.64 12.22 -3.58
CA PHE A 178 -11.72 13.53 -4.22
C PHE A 178 -12.95 14.34 -3.80
N MET A 179 -14.08 13.68 -3.65
CA MET A 179 -15.37 14.33 -3.42
C MET A 179 -16.11 13.75 -2.21
N GLY A 180 -17.29 14.26 -1.94
CA GLY A 180 -18.12 13.85 -0.83
C GLY A 180 -17.46 14.14 0.52
N HIS A 181 -17.34 13.13 1.36
CA HIS A 181 -16.76 13.24 2.70
C HIS A 181 -15.24 13.32 2.74
N LYS A 182 -14.55 13.26 1.59
CA LYS A 182 -13.08 13.25 1.48
C LYS A 182 -12.42 12.24 2.42
N ARG A 183 -12.93 11.03 2.44
CA ARG A 183 -12.48 9.99 3.36
C ARG A 183 -11.05 9.54 3.06
N LEU A 184 -10.33 9.18 4.12
CA LEU A 184 -9.03 8.55 4.00
C LEU A 184 -9.19 7.03 3.83
N HIS A 185 -8.43 6.46 2.91
CA HIS A 185 -8.34 5.02 2.70
C HIS A 185 -7.26 4.44 3.60
N THR A 186 -7.71 3.83 4.69
CA THR A 186 -6.90 3.55 5.88
C THR A 186 -6.16 2.20 5.85
N ALA A 187 -6.28 1.44 4.77
CA ALA A 187 -5.62 0.15 4.58
C ALA A 187 -4.68 0.20 3.35
N PRO A 188 -3.52 0.86 3.45
CA PRO A 188 -2.63 1.04 2.31
C PRO A 188 -2.02 -0.28 1.82
N GLY A 189 -1.69 -0.33 0.53
CA GLY A 189 -0.82 -1.33 -0.04
C GLY A 189 0.64 -1.13 0.38
N VAL A 190 1.47 -2.16 0.20
CA VAL A 190 2.89 -2.07 0.57
C VAL A 190 3.64 -0.99 -0.20
N TRP A 191 3.20 -0.66 -1.42
CA TRP A 191 3.78 0.43 -2.22
C TRP A 191 3.66 1.80 -1.56
N THR A 192 2.57 2.08 -0.87
CA THR A 192 2.45 3.32 -0.10
C THR A 192 3.49 3.37 1.03
N ILE A 193 3.74 2.25 1.70
CA ILE A 193 4.71 2.16 2.79
C ILE A 193 6.13 2.34 2.28
N TYR A 194 6.57 1.54 1.30
CA TYR A 194 7.97 1.62 0.87
C TYR A 194 8.28 2.90 0.08
N HIS A 195 7.34 3.44 -0.70
CA HIS A 195 7.56 4.72 -1.38
C HIS A 195 7.67 5.91 -0.41
N ALA A 196 6.89 5.89 0.68
CA ALA A 196 7.01 6.91 1.72
C ALA A 196 8.42 6.92 2.34
N LEU A 197 8.97 5.73 2.65
CA LEU A 197 10.30 5.63 3.22
C LEU A 197 11.38 5.96 2.19
N ASP A 198 11.25 5.43 0.99
CA ASP A 198 12.24 5.61 -0.08
C ASP A 198 12.30 7.05 -0.60
N SER A 199 11.23 7.80 -0.40
CA SER A 199 11.14 9.23 -0.72
C SER A 199 11.64 10.16 0.40
N ASP A 200 12.10 9.60 1.52
CA ASP A 200 12.58 10.35 2.70
C ASP A 200 11.52 11.27 3.35
N ILE A 201 10.22 10.95 3.25
CA ILE A 201 9.18 11.70 3.97
C ILE A 201 9.02 11.26 5.42
N ALA A 202 9.49 10.06 5.75
CA ALA A 202 9.35 9.44 7.06
C ALA A 202 10.47 9.88 8.01
N ASP A 203 10.10 10.33 9.20
CA ASP A 203 11.07 10.34 10.29
C ASP A 203 11.30 8.91 10.84
N PRO A 204 12.34 8.65 11.66
CA PRO A 204 12.61 7.30 12.15
C PRO A 204 11.44 6.63 12.89
N PHE A 205 10.62 7.39 13.63
CA PHE A 205 9.45 6.85 14.32
C PHE A 205 8.35 6.47 13.33
N GLN A 206 8.09 7.33 12.36
CA GLN A 206 7.13 7.06 11.29
C GLN A 206 7.55 5.84 10.47
N ALA A 207 8.83 5.72 10.12
CA ALA A 207 9.37 4.57 9.39
C ALA A 207 9.16 3.26 10.15
N TYR A 208 9.47 3.25 11.45
CA TYR A 208 9.26 2.08 12.30
C TYR A 208 7.77 1.70 12.38
N LEU A 209 6.90 2.68 12.61
CA LEU A 209 5.45 2.46 12.74
C LEU A 209 4.83 1.98 11.42
N ALA A 210 5.19 2.60 10.31
CA ALA A 210 4.67 2.23 8.99
C ALA A 210 5.10 0.82 8.59
N THR A 211 6.33 0.42 8.84
CA THR A 211 6.75 -0.98 8.61
C THR A 211 6.10 -1.95 9.60
N SER A 212 5.76 -1.52 10.82
CA SER A 212 4.99 -2.35 11.75
C SER A 212 3.52 -2.56 11.33
N TYR A 213 2.96 -1.68 10.51
CA TYR A 213 1.68 -1.94 9.86
C TYR A 213 1.75 -3.15 8.94
N VAL A 214 2.82 -3.28 8.16
CA VAL A 214 3.03 -4.45 7.28
C VAL A 214 3.02 -5.76 8.09
N ASP A 215 3.68 -5.79 9.25
CA ASP A 215 3.70 -6.98 10.10
C ASP A 215 2.31 -7.40 10.59
N ARG A 216 1.43 -6.44 10.84
CA ARG A 216 0.14 -6.70 11.48
C ARG A 216 -1.02 -6.89 10.51
N GLU A 217 -1.02 -6.15 9.41
CA GLU A 217 -2.20 -6.00 8.56
C GLU A 217 -2.03 -6.63 7.16
N ILE A 218 -0.79 -6.77 6.69
CA ILE A 218 -0.53 -7.38 5.38
C ILE A 218 -0.41 -8.91 5.54
N PRO A 219 -1.11 -9.70 4.74
CA PRO A 219 -1.04 -11.16 4.82
C PRO A 219 0.38 -11.70 4.60
N HIS A 220 0.80 -12.60 5.49
CA HIS A 220 2.07 -13.31 5.43
C HIS A 220 1.85 -14.74 4.94
N ILE A 221 2.45 -15.07 3.81
CA ILE A 221 2.33 -16.37 3.16
C ILE A 221 3.55 -17.23 3.53
N PRO A 222 3.37 -18.34 4.27
CA PRO A 222 4.48 -19.18 4.70
C PRO A 222 5.25 -19.76 3.53
N VAL A 223 6.58 -19.64 3.57
CA VAL A 223 7.49 -20.27 2.62
C VAL A 223 7.89 -21.64 3.14
N ARG A 224 7.48 -22.68 2.42
CA ARG A 224 7.70 -24.08 2.79
C ARG A 224 8.18 -24.87 1.59
N GLY A 225 9.09 -25.82 1.81
CA GLY A 225 9.62 -26.70 0.76
C GLY A 225 10.27 -27.93 1.35
N GLU A 226 10.44 -28.97 0.53
CA GLU A 226 11.10 -30.20 0.94
C GLU A 226 12.56 -29.89 1.34
N GLY A 227 12.97 -30.36 2.50
CA GLY A 227 14.31 -30.11 3.05
C GLY A 227 14.56 -28.72 3.64
N LEU A 228 13.61 -27.80 3.52
CA LEU A 228 13.71 -26.49 4.17
C LEU A 228 13.29 -26.60 5.63
N LYS A 229 14.21 -26.24 6.54
CA LYS A 229 13.89 -26.13 7.96
C LYS A 229 12.93 -24.94 8.17
N ASP A 230 11.86 -25.18 8.93
CA ASP A 230 10.92 -24.12 9.30
C ASP A 230 11.57 -23.17 10.31
N GLU A 231 11.99 -22.00 9.82
CA GLU A 231 12.50 -20.89 10.60
C GLU A 231 11.53 -19.69 10.59
N GLY A 232 10.26 -19.95 10.22
CA GLY A 232 9.23 -18.95 10.11
C GLY A 232 9.42 -18.02 8.91
N TYR A 233 9.92 -18.55 7.79
CA TYR A 233 10.01 -17.83 6.54
C TYR A 233 8.62 -17.55 5.98
N ALA A 234 8.42 -16.31 5.50
CA ALA A 234 7.20 -15.91 4.84
C ALA A 234 7.48 -14.82 3.80
N THR A 235 6.79 -14.90 2.69
CA THR A 235 6.59 -13.75 1.80
C THR A 235 5.35 -12.98 2.25
N ILE A 236 5.03 -11.88 1.58
CA ILE A 236 3.86 -11.06 1.90
C ILE A 236 3.01 -10.81 0.66
N SER A 237 1.72 -10.61 0.86
CA SER A 237 0.85 -10.06 -0.16
C SER A 237 1.14 -8.57 -0.39
N THR A 238 0.73 -8.04 -1.52
CA THR A 238 0.83 -6.60 -1.81
C THR A 238 -0.17 -5.77 -1.02
N THR A 239 -1.33 -6.34 -0.72
CA THR A 239 -2.38 -5.72 0.11
C THR A 239 -3.15 -6.77 0.91
N ASN A 240 -4.07 -6.31 1.76
CA ASN A 240 -5.11 -7.12 2.38
C ASN A 240 -6.48 -6.89 1.73
N TRP A 241 -6.55 -6.37 0.50
CA TRP A 241 -7.81 -5.99 -0.15
C TRP A 241 -8.55 -7.18 -0.75
N LEU A 242 -9.86 -7.05 -0.81
CA LEU A 242 -10.80 -7.95 -1.46
C LEU A 242 -11.82 -7.14 -2.27
N PRO A 243 -12.30 -7.62 -3.40
CA PRO A 243 -12.01 -8.92 -4.03
C PRO A 243 -10.61 -9.00 -4.64
N TYR A 244 -10.21 -10.22 -4.99
CA TYR A 244 -8.96 -10.45 -5.71
C TYR A 244 -8.90 -9.70 -7.04
N SER A 245 -7.76 -9.11 -7.33
CA SER A 245 -7.49 -8.48 -8.61
C SER A 245 -5.99 -8.49 -8.92
N TRP A 246 -5.57 -9.36 -9.83
CA TRP A 246 -4.19 -9.44 -10.35
C TRP A 246 -3.14 -9.35 -9.22
N SER A 247 -2.09 -8.53 -9.42
CA SER A 247 -1.03 -8.31 -8.43
C SER A 247 -1.42 -7.43 -7.23
N ILE A 248 -2.68 -7.01 -7.13
CA ILE A 248 -3.12 -6.09 -6.07
C ILE A 248 -3.12 -6.77 -4.69
N ASN A 249 -3.38 -8.06 -4.62
CA ASN A 249 -3.38 -8.83 -3.39
C ASN A 249 -2.76 -10.22 -3.57
N ASN A 250 -1.72 -10.27 -4.36
CA ASN A 250 -0.87 -11.43 -4.60
C ASN A 250 0.53 -11.21 -4.05
N VAL A 251 1.36 -12.24 -4.10
CA VAL A 251 2.79 -12.12 -3.90
C VAL A 251 3.41 -11.57 -5.18
N ALA A 252 3.88 -10.34 -5.13
CA ALA A 252 4.67 -9.71 -6.18
C ALA A 252 6.08 -9.47 -5.65
N PHE A 253 7.07 -10.19 -6.16
CA PHE A 253 8.40 -10.24 -5.53
C PHE A 253 9.15 -8.91 -5.56
N ALA A 254 8.95 -8.09 -6.57
CA ALA A 254 9.52 -6.74 -6.57
C ALA A 254 8.99 -5.92 -5.38
N GLU A 255 7.68 -5.98 -5.14
CA GLU A 255 7.02 -5.30 -4.02
C GLU A 255 7.48 -5.85 -2.66
N VAL A 256 7.59 -7.17 -2.55
CA VAL A 256 8.07 -7.84 -1.33
C VAL A 256 9.51 -7.43 -1.02
N MET A 257 10.37 -7.41 -2.03
CA MET A 257 11.78 -7.01 -1.87
C MET A 257 11.92 -5.52 -1.58
N HIS A 258 11.13 -4.66 -2.23
CA HIS A 258 11.14 -3.22 -1.93
C HIS A 258 10.63 -2.97 -0.50
N THR A 259 9.65 -3.75 -0.03
CA THR A 259 9.23 -3.72 1.38
C THR A 259 10.37 -4.17 2.31
N ALA A 260 11.15 -5.18 1.93
CA ALA A 260 12.36 -5.55 2.69
C ALA A 260 13.37 -4.39 2.77
N LEU A 261 13.56 -3.63 1.69
CA LEU A 261 14.37 -2.40 1.71
C LEU A 261 13.81 -1.38 2.71
N ALA A 262 12.49 -1.18 2.72
CA ALA A 262 11.85 -0.28 3.68
C ALA A 262 12.11 -0.70 5.15
N TYR A 263 12.14 -2.00 5.45
CA TYR A 263 12.54 -2.49 6.77
C TYR A 263 13.98 -2.11 7.12
N PHE A 264 14.92 -2.24 6.17
CA PHE A 264 16.31 -1.80 6.38
C PHE A 264 16.39 -0.29 6.59
N GLN A 265 15.66 0.51 5.81
CA GLN A 265 15.59 1.97 5.96
C GLN A 265 15.03 2.37 7.33
N ALA A 266 14.05 1.62 7.84
CA ALA A 266 13.48 1.80 9.18
C ALA A 266 14.39 1.30 10.32
N GLY A 267 15.57 0.73 10.02
CA GLY A 267 16.49 0.16 11.02
C GLY A 267 16.06 -1.21 11.58
N ARG A 268 15.06 -1.87 10.94
CA ARG A 268 14.54 -3.18 11.33
C ARG A 268 15.25 -4.31 10.56
N THR A 269 16.57 -4.38 10.73
CA THR A 269 17.49 -5.12 9.86
C THR A 269 17.25 -6.63 9.84
N ASP A 270 16.99 -7.26 11.00
CA ASP A 270 16.72 -8.71 11.06
C ASP A 270 15.40 -9.07 10.36
N ALA A 271 14.37 -8.23 10.48
CA ALA A 271 13.09 -8.41 9.77
C ALA A 271 13.27 -8.21 8.26
N GLY A 272 13.97 -7.16 7.86
CA GLY A 272 14.31 -6.89 6.45
C GLY A 272 15.09 -8.04 5.82
N PHE A 273 16.10 -8.54 6.50
CA PHE A 273 16.88 -9.69 6.01
C PHE A 273 16.03 -10.97 5.95
N LYS A 274 15.16 -11.21 6.92
CA LYS A 274 14.28 -12.38 6.92
C LYS A 274 13.32 -12.35 5.74
N LEU A 275 12.71 -11.19 5.44
CA LEU A 275 11.82 -11.02 4.30
C LEU A 275 12.57 -11.18 2.97
N LEU A 276 13.74 -10.56 2.82
CA LEU A 276 14.60 -10.73 1.65
C LEU A 276 14.98 -12.20 1.44
N LYS A 277 15.46 -12.90 2.49
CA LYS A 277 15.83 -14.31 2.42
C LYS A 277 14.63 -15.18 2.06
N SER A 278 13.47 -14.93 2.64
CA SER A 278 12.23 -15.64 2.31
C SER A 278 11.87 -15.49 0.84
N SER A 279 11.98 -14.28 0.30
CA SER A 279 11.69 -13.99 -1.11
C SER A 279 12.65 -14.71 -2.07
N ILE A 280 13.94 -14.74 -1.73
CA ILE A 280 14.95 -15.47 -2.52
C ILE A 280 14.70 -16.98 -2.47
N LEU A 281 14.39 -17.51 -1.29
CA LEU A 281 14.08 -18.94 -1.14
C LEU A 281 12.85 -19.31 -1.95
N ASP A 282 11.78 -18.56 -1.84
CA ASP A 282 10.53 -18.86 -2.52
C ASP A 282 10.61 -18.61 -4.03
N GLY A 283 11.03 -17.42 -4.44
CA GLY A 283 11.03 -17.02 -5.85
C GLY A 283 12.11 -17.72 -6.70
N MET A 284 13.27 -18.04 -6.10
CA MET A 284 14.41 -18.58 -6.87
C MET A 284 14.68 -20.06 -6.62
N TYR A 285 14.57 -20.55 -5.39
CA TYR A 285 14.96 -21.91 -5.06
C TYR A 285 13.79 -22.89 -4.99
N LEU A 286 12.66 -22.50 -4.43
CA LEU A 286 11.49 -23.37 -4.27
C LEU A 286 10.49 -23.23 -5.41
N GLY A 287 10.45 -22.10 -6.05
CA GLY A 287 9.50 -21.78 -7.11
C GLY A 287 9.77 -22.39 -8.47
N GLU A 288 10.50 -23.49 -8.54
CA GLU A 288 10.87 -24.18 -9.80
C GLU A 288 11.56 -23.28 -10.83
N SER A 289 12.15 -22.22 -10.39
CA SER A 289 13.00 -21.37 -11.20
C SER A 289 14.46 -21.66 -10.86
N PRO A 290 14.97 -22.84 -11.25
CA PRO A 290 16.31 -23.21 -10.86
C PRO A 290 17.30 -22.33 -11.59
N ALA A 291 17.98 -21.55 -10.79
CA ALA A 291 19.36 -21.13 -11.05
C ALA A 291 19.66 -20.35 -12.31
N ASN A 292 18.77 -20.12 -13.23
CA ASN A 292 19.22 -19.60 -14.49
C ASN A 292 18.31 -18.65 -15.14
N PHE A 293 17.49 -17.99 -14.93
CA PHE A 293 16.82 -16.92 -15.70
C PHE A 293 15.30 -16.85 -15.51
N GLY A 294 14.69 -17.84 -14.92
CA GLY A 294 13.26 -17.81 -14.65
C GLY A 294 12.98 -17.56 -13.19
N GLN A 295 13.09 -16.34 -12.72
CA GLN A 295 12.60 -15.99 -11.39
C GLN A 295 11.09 -15.86 -11.44
N ILE A 296 10.39 -16.36 -10.41
CA ILE A 296 8.97 -16.06 -10.24
C ILE A 296 8.84 -14.57 -9.94
N SER A 297 7.98 -13.88 -10.68
CA SER A 297 7.70 -12.46 -10.49
C SER A 297 6.46 -12.24 -9.64
N PHE A 298 5.40 -13.01 -9.92
CA PHE A 298 4.15 -13.00 -9.16
C PHE A 298 3.62 -14.40 -8.99
N TYR A 299 2.90 -14.65 -7.90
CA TYR A 299 2.03 -15.81 -7.81
C TYR A 299 0.80 -15.54 -6.94
N ASP A 300 -0.25 -16.28 -7.21
CA ASP A 300 -1.43 -16.40 -6.37
C ASP A 300 -1.25 -17.55 -5.40
N ALA A 301 -1.27 -17.26 -4.10
CA ALA A 301 -0.98 -18.23 -3.06
C ALA A 301 -1.96 -19.40 -3.01
N ALA A 302 -3.21 -19.20 -3.47
CA ALA A 302 -4.27 -20.20 -3.39
C ALA A 302 -4.52 -20.93 -4.72
N ARG A 303 -4.34 -20.23 -5.84
CA ARG A 303 -4.79 -20.71 -7.16
C ARG A 303 -3.68 -21.27 -8.03
N GLY A 304 -2.44 -21.10 -7.61
CA GLY A 304 -1.28 -21.59 -8.34
C GLY A 304 -0.96 -20.82 -9.63
N GLU A 305 -1.55 -19.66 -9.85
CA GLU A 305 -1.13 -18.77 -10.93
C GLU A 305 0.29 -18.28 -10.67
N CYS A 306 1.13 -18.35 -11.68
CA CYS A 306 2.53 -18.00 -11.57
C CYS A 306 3.00 -17.31 -12.84
N TYR A 307 3.59 -16.14 -12.68
CA TYR A 307 4.22 -15.39 -13.77
C TYR A 307 5.70 -15.28 -13.54
N ARG A 308 6.48 -15.41 -14.61
CA ARG A 308 7.93 -15.47 -14.58
C ARG A 308 8.54 -14.43 -15.52
N ASP A 309 9.84 -14.25 -15.37
CA ASP A 309 10.69 -13.55 -16.35
C ASP A 309 10.43 -12.06 -16.49
N PHE A 310 9.86 -11.41 -15.44
CA PHE A 310 9.92 -9.95 -15.31
C PHE A 310 11.26 -9.54 -14.70
N GLY A 311 11.85 -8.45 -15.18
CA GLY A 311 13.16 -7.97 -14.73
C GLY A 311 13.16 -7.26 -13.37
N ASP A 312 12.03 -6.68 -13.00
CA ASP A 312 11.85 -5.87 -11.80
C ASP A 312 12.23 -6.59 -10.48
N PRO A 313 11.85 -7.86 -10.20
CA PRO A 313 12.27 -8.52 -8.97
C PRO A 313 13.78 -8.64 -8.82
N ILE A 314 14.50 -8.89 -9.94
CA ILE A 314 15.97 -9.01 -9.93
C ILE A 314 16.62 -7.65 -9.63
N GLY A 315 16.09 -6.59 -10.25
CA GLY A 315 16.56 -5.23 -10.01
C GLY A 315 16.39 -4.80 -8.58
N VAL A 316 15.20 -4.97 -8.03
CA VAL A 316 14.92 -4.61 -6.63
C VAL A 316 15.71 -5.48 -5.67
N ALA A 317 15.89 -6.79 -5.93
CA ALA A 317 16.75 -7.65 -5.10
C ALA A 317 18.19 -7.13 -5.02
N SER A 318 18.76 -6.71 -6.16
CA SER A 318 20.09 -6.11 -6.22
C SER A 318 20.15 -4.81 -5.41
N ARG A 319 19.12 -3.98 -5.51
CA ARG A 319 19.00 -2.75 -4.75
C ARG A 319 18.92 -3.00 -3.25
N VAL A 320 18.14 -3.99 -2.81
CA VAL A 320 18.03 -4.38 -1.39
C VAL A 320 19.37 -4.89 -0.83
N LEU A 321 20.09 -5.67 -1.62
CA LEU A 321 21.43 -6.12 -1.22
C LEU A 321 22.36 -4.92 -1.01
N ILE A 322 22.47 -4.01 -1.97
CA ILE A 322 23.41 -2.90 -1.93
C ILE A 322 22.99 -1.84 -0.90
N GLN A 323 21.75 -1.34 -1.00
CA GLN A 323 21.28 -0.22 -0.19
C GLN A 323 20.75 -0.63 1.19
N GLY A 324 20.19 -1.83 1.31
CA GLY A 324 19.65 -2.35 2.56
C GLY A 324 20.67 -3.16 3.36
N LEU A 325 21.06 -4.32 2.85
CA LEU A 325 21.92 -5.26 3.59
C LEU A 325 23.33 -4.70 3.81
N TYR A 326 23.96 -4.17 2.76
CA TYR A 326 25.30 -3.56 2.89
C TYR A 326 25.22 -2.06 3.18
N GLY A 327 24.07 -1.44 3.02
CA GLY A 327 23.82 -0.05 3.40
C GLY A 327 24.65 0.98 2.62
N ILE A 328 24.95 0.72 1.36
CA ILE A 328 25.74 1.60 0.50
C ILE A 328 24.82 2.67 -0.10
N LEU A 329 24.97 3.90 0.35
CA LEU A 329 24.09 5.02 0.01
C LEU A 329 24.93 6.24 -0.47
N PRO A 330 25.32 6.28 -1.74
CA PRO A 330 26.06 7.42 -2.29
C PRO A 330 25.22 8.68 -2.34
N ASP A 331 25.84 9.78 -1.98
CA ASP A 331 25.32 11.14 -2.09
C ASP A 331 26.43 12.00 -2.77
N ALA A 332 26.79 11.57 -3.98
CA ALA A 332 27.94 12.09 -4.70
C ALA A 332 27.80 13.57 -5.09
N MET A 333 26.56 14.08 -5.22
CA MET A 333 26.32 15.52 -5.41
C MET A 333 26.78 16.35 -4.19
N ASN A 334 26.75 15.77 -3.00
CA ASN A 334 27.27 16.35 -1.76
C ASN A 334 28.65 15.80 -1.38
N GLU A 335 29.37 15.16 -2.32
CA GLU A 335 30.69 14.59 -2.14
C GLU A 335 30.76 13.57 -0.99
N ARG A 336 29.66 12.91 -0.65
CA ARG A 336 29.53 12.00 0.49
C ARG A 336 29.16 10.60 0.05
N LEU A 337 29.68 9.59 0.76
CA LEU A 337 29.21 8.22 0.79
C LEU A 337 28.75 7.91 2.20
N LEU A 338 27.46 7.61 2.37
CA LEU A 338 26.94 7.04 3.59
C LEU A 338 26.98 5.50 3.50
N VAL A 339 27.55 4.85 4.51
CA VAL A 339 27.55 3.39 4.67
C VAL A 339 26.85 3.07 5.98
N LYS A 340 25.65 2.48 5.89
CA LYS A 340 24.78 2.12 7.03
C LYS A 340 24.41 0.64 6.92
N PRO A 341 25.32 -0.31 7.28
CA PRO A 341 25.09 -1.73 7.07
C PRO A 341 23.89 -2.25 7.86
N GLY A 342 22.96 -2.91 7.17
CA GLY A 342 21.81 -3.61 7.73
C GLY A 342 22.09 -5.10 7.96
N LEU A 343 23.31 -5.44 8.38
CA LEU A 343 23.71 -6.84 8.56
C LEU A 343 22.95 -7.49 9.71
N PRO A 344 22.48 -8.75 9.54
CA PRO A 344 21.80 -9.49 10.59
C PRO A 344 22.63 -9.54 11.89
N SER A 345 21.95 -9.42 13.02
CA SER A 345 22.59 -9.38 14.33
C SER A 345 23.44 -10.61 14.66
N ALA A 346 23.10 -11.76 14.06
CA ALA A 346 23.81 -13.03 14.23
C ALA A 346 25.07 -13.18 13.36
N TRP A 347 25.28 -12.28 12.38
CA TRP A 347 26.42 -12.45 11.47
C TRP A 347 27.73 -12.01 12.13
N LEU A 348 28.77 -12.83 11.90
CA LEU A 348 30.11 -12.57 12.39
C LEU A 348 31.00 -11.90 11.36
N SER A 349 30.70 -12.08 10.07
CA SER A 349 31.45 -11.46 8.98
C SER A 349 30.55 -11.28 7.76
N ALA A 350 30.88 -10.28 6.94
CA ALA A 350 30.28 -10.06 5.63
C ALA A 350 31.28 -9.32 4.72
N SER A 351 31.18 -9.55 3.42
CA SER A 351 31.98 -8.81 2.44
C SER A 351 31.17 -8.55 1.18
N LEU A 352 31.46 -7.42 0.54
CA LEU A 352 30.92 -7.04 -0.77
C LEU A 352 32.06 -6.53 -1.64
N HIS A 353 32.12 -6.99 -2.88
CA HIS A 353 33.05 -6.52 -3.88
C HIS A 353 32.30 -6.11 -5.12
N THR A 354 32.39 -4.86 -5.49
CA THR A 354 31.84 -4.28 -6.73
C THR A 354 32.89 -3.44 -7.42
N PRO A 355 32.71 -3.05 -8.67
CA PRO A 355 33.63 -2.12 -9.34
C PRO A 355 33.81 -0.80 -8.58
N ASP A 356 32.78 -0.34 -7.90
CA ASP A 356 32.78 0.98 -7.24
C ASP A 356 33.12 0.92 -5.76
N ILE A 357 32.84 -0.19 -5.08
CA ILE A 357 32.95 -0.31 -3.62
C ILE A 357 33.39 -1.71 -3.20
N ASP A 358 34.40 -1.74 -2.33
CA ASP A 358 34.69 -2.91 -1.48
C ASP A 358 34.27 -2.60 -0.06
N PHE A 359 33.58 -3.56 0.55
CA PHE A 359 33.14 -3.48 1.93
C PHE A 359 33.48 -4.78 2.66
N GLY A 360 33.99 -4.65 3.87
CA GLY A 360 34.25 -5.76 4.77
C GLY A 360 33.72 -5.46 6.16
N PHE A 361 33.15 -6.47 6.81
CA PHE A 361 32.71 -6.44 8.19
C PHE A 361 33.23 -7.69 8.91
N GLN A 362 33.73 -7.53 10.11
CA GLN A 362 34.12 -8.64 10.96
C GLN A 362 33.82 -8.31 12.43
N ARG A 363 33.22 -9.27 13.12
CA ARG A 363 33.11 -9.31 14.57
C ARG A 363 34.16 -10.27 15.08
N GLY A 364 35.14 -9.77 15.85
CA GLY A 364 36.28 -10.54 16.28
C GLY A 364 35.91 -11.71 17.19
N ASP A 365 36.79 -12.75 17.22
CA ASP A 365 36.66 -13.95 18.07
C ASP A 365 36.72 -13.61 19.57
N LYS A 366 37.31 -12.47 19.94
CA LYS A 366 37.22 -11.91 21.28
C LYS A 366 35.94 -11.08 21.38
N GLU A 367 35.10 -11.41 22.36
CA GLU A 367 33.94 -10.58 22.69
C GLU A 367 34.32 -9.10 22.79
N GLY A 368 33.59 -8.27 22.10
CA GLY A 368 33.74 -6.83 22.18
C GLY A 368 34.64 -6.17 21.14
N VAL A 369 34.96 -6.82 20.01
CA VAL A 369 35.69 -6.19 18.91
C VAL A 369 34.85 -6.24 17.62
N THR A 370 34.84 -5.13 16.92
CA THR A 370 34.16 -5.03 15.57
C THR A 370 35.05 -4.21 14.65
N SER A 371 35.18 -4.63 13.39
CA SER A 371 35.87 -3.86 12.36
C SER A 371 35.04 -3.73 11.08
N TYR A 372 35.26 -2.61 10.43
CA TYR A 372 34.69 -2.32 9.10
C TYR A 372 35.81 -1.83 8.19
N VAL A 373 35.84 -2.32 6.97
CA VAL A 373 36.77 -1.88 5.94
C VAL A 373 35.95 -1.39 4.74
N VAL A 374 36.23 -0.18 4.28
CA VAL A 374 35.53 0.42 3.14
C VAL A 374 36.55 1.02 2.16
N THR A 375 36.46 0.61 0.90
CA THR A 375 37.19 1.26 -0.20
C THR A 375 36.17 1.68 -1.24
N HIS A 376 36.11 2.96 -1.59
CA HIS A 376 35.27 3.43 -2.68
C HIS A 376 36.10 3.91 -3.88
N ARG A 377 35.51 3.84 -5.07
CA ARG A 377 36.08 4.31 -6.33
C ARG A 377 35.21 5.37 -7.02
N LEU A 378 34.26 5.96 -6.25
CA LEU A 378 33.35 7.00 -6.71
C LEU A 378 34.13 8.32 -6.86
N PRO A 379 34.23 8.90 -8.06
CA PRO A 379 35.15 10.02 -8.33
C PRO A 379 34.77 11.33 -7.65
N ALA A 380 33.49 11.55 -7.39
CA ALA A 380 32.99 12.77 -6.74
C ALA A 380 33.04 12.71 -5.20
N VAL A 381 33.14 11.53 -4.59
CA VAL A 381 33.09 11.37 -3.14
C VAL A 381 34.41 11.79 -2.47
N ARG A 382 34.29 12.56 -1.39
CA ARG A 382 35.41 13.06 -0.56
C ARG A 382 35.25 12.75 0.92
N THR A 383 34.05 12.30 1.33
CA THR A 383 33.73 12.03 2.72
C THR A 383 33.03 10.69 2.83
N LEU A 384 33.51 9.85 3.75
CA LEU A 384 32.81 8.63 4.18
C LEU A 384 32.13 8.91 5.53
N GLU A 385 30.84 8.66 5.61
CA GLU A 385 30.11 8.54 6.85
C GLU A 385 29.74 7.07 7.05
N LEU A 386 30.21 6.48 8.15
CA LEU A 386 29.87 5.11 8.53
C LEU A 386 28.96 5.13 9.76
N GLN A 387 27.74 4.61 9.61
CA GLN A 387 26.80 4.43 10.70
C GLN A 387 26.64 2.95 11.02
N PHE A 388 26.76 2.58 12.30
CA PHE A 388 26.70 1.19 12.73
C PHE A 388 26.05 1.04 14.11
N PRO A 389 25.39 -0.11 14.40
CA PRO A 389 24.77 -0.34 15.69
C PRO A 389 25.81 -0.56 16.79
N ALA A 390 25.60 0.08 17.94
CA ALA A 390 26.39 -0.18 19.12
C ALA A 390 26.22 -1.64 19.57
N GLN A 391 27.34 -2.28 19.95
CA GLN A 391 27.31 -3.66 20.45
C GLN A 391 27.18 -3.70 21.97
N ARG A 392 27.77 -2.73 22.69
CA ARG A 392 27.72 -2.58 24.13
C ARG A 392 27.57 -1.12 24.56
N SER A 393 27.31 -0.89 25.81
CA SER A 393 26.97 0.42 26.36
C SER A 393 28.10 1.46 26.36
N LYS A 394 29.36 1.05 26.05
CA LYS A 394 30.50 1.95 25.93
C LYS A 394 31.39 1.63 24.72
N VAL A 395 32.00 2.66 24.18
CA VAL A 395 33.12 2.53 23.25
C VAL A 395 34.44 2.65 24.04
N ALA A 396 35.11 1.53 24.22
CA ALA A 396 36.41 1.54 24.95
C ALA A 396 37.51 2.18 24.11
N LYS A 397 37.50 1.93 22.79
CA LYS A 397 38.43 2.51 21.85
C LYS A 397 37.85 2.48 20.45
N LEU A 398 38.07 3.53 19.67
CA LEU A 398 37.75 3.60 18.25
C LEU A 398 38.93 4.18 17.50
N THR A 399 39.37 3.47 16.47
CA THR A 399 40.46 3.93 15.60
C THR A 399 40.03 3.87 14.12
N ILE A 400 40.58 4.79 13.34
CA ILE A 400 40.48 4.81 11.87
C ILE A 400 41.89 4.79 11.32
N ASN A 401 42.20 3.79 10.50
CA ASN A 401 43.53 3.55 9.95
C ASN A 401 44.63 3.55 11.08
N GLY A 402 44.28 2.91 12.22
CA GLY A 402 45.14 2.80 13.40
C GLY A 402 45.25 4.06 14.27
N LYS A 403 44.64 5.18 13.91
CA LYS A 403 44.64 6.43 14.67
C LYS A 403 43.35 6.60 15.48
N PRO A 404 43.41 7.10 16.74
CA PRO A 404 42.21 7.42 17.51
C PRO A 404 41.27 8.36 16.73
N ALA A 405 39.99 8.08 16.80
CA ALA A 405 38.94 8.86 16.12
C ALA A 405 37.77 9.14 17.06
N THR A 406 36.97 10.12 16.68
CA THR A 406 35.75 10.52 17.39
C THR A 406 34.51 9.94 16.71
N TRP A 407 33.46 9.79 17.48
CA TRP A 407 32.14 9.33 17.00
C TRP A 407 31.02 10.17 17.62
N THR A 408 29.83 10.10 17.05
CA THR A 408 28.62 10.71 17.58
C THR A 408 27.48 9.70 17.61
N LEU A 409 26.48 9.93 18.44
CA LEU A 409 25.23 9.15 18.38
C LEU A 409 24.37 9.65 17.22
N VAL A 410 23.77 8.72 16.50
CA VAL A 410 22.72 9.03 15.55
C VAL A 410 21.44 9.36 16.33
N GLU A 411 20.92 10.55 16.12
CA GLU A 411 19.68 10.99 16.77
C GLU A 411 18.49 10.09 16.39
N LYS A 412 17.57 9.92 17.34
CA LYS A 412 16.33 9.12 17.16
C LYS A 412 16.58 7.67 16.72
N SER A 413 17.71 7.07 17.10
CA SER A 413 17.93 5.64 16.88
C SER A 413 16.85 4.81 17.58
N ILE A 414 16.28 3.82 16.90
CA ILE A 414 15.18 2.98 17.41
C ILE A 414 15.70 1.56 17.64
N THR A 415 15.21 0.90 18.66
CA THR A 415 15.56 -0.44 19.13
C THR A 415 16.98 -0.56 19.71
N ARG A 416 17.97 0.10 19.12
CA ARG A 416 19.38 0.06 19.51
C ARG A 416 20.08 1.37 19.18
N PRO A 417 21.07 1.81 19.99
CA PRO A 417 21.86 2.99 19.66
C PRO A 417 22.65 2.79 18.37
N MET A 418 22.70 3.83 17.53
CA MET A 418 23.54 3.86 16.34
C MET A 418 24.66 4.90 16.53
N LEU A 419 25.85 4.57 16.11
CA LEU A 419 27.01 5.46 16.10
C LEU A 419 27.28 5.94 14.68
N SER A 420 27.75 7.16 14.54
CA SER A 420 28.23 7.74 13.29
C SER A 420 29.68 8.16 13.41
N VAL A 421 30.46 7.80 12.41
CA VAL A 421 31.86 8.20 12.22
C VAL A 421 31.98 8.85 10.86
N VAL A 422 32.55 10.06 10.83
CA VAL A 422 32.73 10.83 9.58
C VAL A 422 34.19 11.08 9.35
N VAL A 423 34.68 10.71 8.16
CA VAL A 423 36.12 10.83 7.82
C VAL A 423 36.27 11.32 6.37
N PRO A 424 37.35 12.07 6.08
CA PRO A 424 37.80 12.27 4.69
C PRO A 424 38.13 10.91 4.06
N ALA A 425 37.69 10.74 2.83
CA ALA A 425 37.95 9.53 2.06
C ALA A 425 38.31 9.89 0.62
N SER A 426 39.32 9.21 0.08
CA SER A 426 39.77 9.39 -1.30
C SER A 426 39.45 8.15 -2.12
N SER A 427 39.14 8.34 -3.39
CA SER A 427 38.89 7.23 -4.31
C SER A 427 40.10 6.27 -4.37
N GLY A 428 39.83 4.99 -4.14
CA GLY A 428 40.84 3.92 -4.14
C GLY A 428 41.61 3.75 -2.84
N GLU A 429 41.40 4.60 -1.83
CA GLU A 429 42.01 4.47 -0.51
C GLU A 429 41.12 3.65 0.42
N GLU A 430 41.74 2.76 1.20
CA GLU A 430 41.07 1.94 2.19
C GLU A 430 40.86 2.73 3.49
N THR A 431 39.67 2.64 4.03
CA THR A 431 39.31 3.15 5.36
C THR A 431 39.02 1.97 6.27
N ASP A 432 39.89 1.73 7.24
CA ASP A 432 39.73 0.69 8.26
C ASP A 432 39.24 1.31 9.58
N VAL A 433 38.06 0.89 10.02
CA VAL A 433 37.43 1.31 11.28
C VAL A 433 37.44 0.15 12.27
N HIS A 434 38.18 0.29 13.36
CA HIS A 434 38.29 -0.71 14.39
C HIS A 434 37.74 -0.21 15.72
N ILE A 435 36.86 -1.01 16.36
CA ILE A 435 36.11 -0.64 17.54
C ILE A 435 36.33 -1.71 18.63
N GLU A 436 36.79 -1.29 19.80
CA GLU A 436 36.78 -2.09 21.00
C GLU A 436 35.63 -1.64 21.90
N TRP A 437 34.69 -2.54 22.16
CA TRP A 437 33.53 -2.27 22.98
C TRP A 437 33.81 -2.53 24.47
N GLY A 438 33.23 -1.70 25.34
CA GLY A 438 33.22 -1.83 26.78
C GLY A 438 31.80 -1.75 27.37
N GLY A 439 31.71 -1.84 28.67
CA GLY A 439 30.40 -1.78 29.35
C GLY A 439 29.60 -3.07 29.21
N GLU A 440 28.32 -2.97 29.48
CA GLU A 440 27.38 -4.09 29.53
C GLU A 440 26.62 -4.26 28.18
N GLU A 441 25.99 -5.40 27.99
CA GLU A 441 25.03 -5.62 26.94
C GLU A 441 23.78 -4.78 27.18
N PHE A 442 23.05 -4.43 26.10
CA PHE A 442 21.83 -3.66 26.24
C PHE A 442 20.70 -4.51 26.84
N SER A 443 20.09 -4.00 27.90
CA SER A 443 18.92 -4.60 28.51
C SER A 443 17.66 -4.12 27.85
N SER A 444 16.74 -5.04 27.58
CA SER A 444 15.35 -4.67 27.28
C SER A 444 14.69 -4.06 28.52
N PRO A 445 13.81 -3.08 28.38
CA PRO A 445 13.11 -2.53 29.53
C PRO A 445 12.29 -3.61 30.22
N ALA A 446 12.48 -3.80 31.53
CA ALA A 446 11.84 -4.86 32.33
C ALA A 446 10.31 -4.67 32.46
N SER A 447 9.85 -3.46 32.41
CA SER A 447 8.43 -3.05 32.22
C SER A 447 8.43 -1.57 31.86
N VAL A 448 7.72 -1.22 30.81
CA VAL A 448 7.52 0.19 30.44
C VAL A 448 6.10 0.57 30.82
N PRO A 449 5.86 1.67 31.55
CA PRO A 449 4.52 2.16 31.79
C PRO A 449 3.83 2.45 30.46
N ALA A 450 2.72 1.79 30.18
CA ALA A 450 1.86 2.16 29.07
C ALA A 450 1.40 3.62 29.28
N ASN A 451 1.37 4.40 28.20
CA ASN A 451 0.80 5.76 28.15
C ASN A 451 1.63 6.91 28.74
N VAL A 452 2.95 6.82 28.79
CA VAL A 452 3.77 8.00 29.05
C VAL A 452 4.05 8.71 27.73
N ALA A 453 3.58 9.96 27.60
CA ALA A 453 3.89 10.80 26.44
C ALA A 453 5.23 11.51 26.65
N TYR A 454 6.12 11.42 25.70
CA TYR A 454 7.36 12.17 25.63
C TYR A 454 7.23 13.26 24.55
N ALA A 455 7.69 14.47 24.81
CA ALA A 455 7.53 15.60 23.89
C ALA A 455 8.19 15.37 22.50
N GLU A 456 9.16 14.46 22.44
CA GLU A 456 9.98 14.22 21.25
C GLU A 456 9.61 12.94 20.48
N ALA A 457 8.66 12.12 20.97
CA ALA A 457 8.32 10.85 20.36
C ALA A 457 6.82 10.50 20.50
N PRO A 458 6.27 9.67 19.60
CA PRO A 458 4.95 9.09 19.76
C PRO A 458 4.82 8.28 21.07
N VAL A 459 3.62 8.17 21.61
CA VAL A 459 3.31 7.50 22.90
C VAL A 459 3.83 6.05 23.00
N CYS A 460 4.04 5.40 21.85
CA CYS A 460 4.55 4.01 21.79
C CYS A 460 6.08 3.90 21.76
N PHE A 461 6.81 4.95 22.09
CA PHE A 461 8.27 4.92 22.22
C PHE A 461 8.71 5.48 23.56
N VAL A 462 9.71 4.83 24.15
CA VAL A 462 10.30 5.28 25.41
C VAL A 462 11.79 5.55 25.23
N PRO A 463 12.31 6.64 25.81
CA PRO A 463 13.73 6.93 25.76
C PRO A 463 14.48 5.96 26.66
N MET A 464 15.53 5.38 26.12
CA MET A 464 16.45 4.50 26.81
C MET A 464 17.81 5.16 26.92
N GLN A 465 18.48 4.93 28.06
CA GLN A 465 19.85 5.34 28.25
C GLN A 465 20.60 4.28 29.07
N GLN A 466 21.78 3.91 28.60
CA GLN A 466 22.67 3.03 29.31
C GLN A 466 24.11 3.53 29.08
N ASP A 467 24.81 3.91 30.15
CA ASP A 467 26.11 4.58 30.08
C ASP A 467 26.05 5.82 29.14
N GLU A 468 26.85 5.82 28.07
CA GLU A 468 26.94 6.90 27.09
C GLU A 468 25.96 6.75 25.91
N MET A 469 25.25 5.61 25.84
CA MET A 469 24.35 5.29 24.74
C MET A 469 22.92 5.73 25.03
N LYS A 470 22.28 6.30 24.02
CA LYS A 470 20.86 6.71 24.06
C LYS A 470 20.14 6.20 22.83
N TRP A 471 18.90 5.76 23.01
CA TRP A 471 18.05 5.29 21.91
C TRP A 471 16.57 5.33 22.31
N TRP A 472 15.68 5.03 21.39
CA TRP A 472 14.26 4.85 21.64
C TRP A 472 13.89 3.38 21.56
N TYR A 473 13.06 2.93 22.48
CA TYR A 473 12.58 1.55 22.49
C TYR A 473 11.08 1.53 22.21
N PRO A 474 10.62 0.75 21.18
CA PRO A 474 9.20 0.64 20.88
C PRO A 474 8.51 -0.19 21.96
N VAL A 475 7.32 0.26 22.37
CA VAL A 475 6.43 -0.46 23.29
C VAL A 475 5.10 -0.70 22.60
N ASP A 476 4.34 -1.67 23.12
CA ASP A 476 3.03 -1.97 22.56
C ASP A 476 2.17 -0.73 22.50
N ARG A 477 1.63 -0.48 21.31
CA ARG A 477 0.73 0.62 21.12
C ARG A 477 -0.62 0.26 21.72
N PRO A 478 -1.23 1.15 22.52
CA PRO A 478 -2.62 0.97 22.89
C PRO A 478 -3.44 0.81 21.60
N GLN A 479 -4.12 -0.32 21.47
CA GLN A 479 -5.05 -0.50 20.35
C GLN A 479 -6.10 0.63 20.45
N PRO A 480 -6.45 1.30 19.35
CA PRO A 480 -7.61 2.17 19.36
C PRO A 480 -8.79 1.33 19.88
N GLU A 481 -9.58 1.89 20.80
CA GLU A 481 -10.81 1.21 21.19
C GLU A 481 -11.56 0.84 19.91
N ALA A 482 -11.84 -0.45 19.76
CA ALA A 482 -12.59 -0.94 18.61
C ALA A 482 -13.87 -0.09 18.54
N ASN A 483 -14.11 0.55 17.40
CA ASN A 483 -15.27 1.41 17.23
C ASN A 483 -16.51 0.61 17.56
N GLN A 484 -17.09 0.82 18.73
CA GLN A 484 -18.18 0.02 19.34
C GLN A 484 -19.47 0.03 18.52
N SER A 485 -19.49 0.68 17.36
CA SER A 485 -20.66 0.79 16.48
C SER A 485 -20.67 -0.19 15.30
N LEU A 486 -19.73 -1.13 15.21
CA LEU A 486 -19.87 -2.23 14.27
C LEU A 486 -20.88 -3.22 14.90
N ILE A 487 -22.10 -3.21 14.38
CA ILE A 487 -23.00 -4.35 14.57
C ILE A 487 -22.33 -5.49 13.82
N GLU A 488 -21.71 -6.40 14.55
CA GLU A 488 -21.14 -7.60 13.96
C GLU A 488 -22.21 -8.33 13.17
N PRO A 489 -21.89 -8.84 11.95
CA PRO A 489 -22.84 -9.64 11.21
C PRO A 489 -23.28 -10.81 12.10
N SER A 490 -24.53 -10.79 12.52
CA SER A 490 -25.04 -11.90 13.32
C SER A 490 -25.19 -13.13 12.44
N THR A 491 -24.93 -14.31 13.00
CA THR A 491 -25.33 -15.56 12.37
C THR A 491 -26.87 -15.59 12.36
N PHE A 492 -27.45 -15.55 11.14
CA PHE A 492 -28.90 -15.69 10.98
C PHE A 492 -29.40 -16.93 11.70
N THR A 493 -30.14 -16.74 12.78
CA THR A 493 -30.96 -17.78 13.33
C THR A 493 -32.25 -17.86 12.53
N GLN A 494 -32.63 -19.06 12.09
CA GLN A 494 -33.90 -19.25 11.33
C GLN A 494 -35.07 -18.61 12.09
N VAL A 495 -35.81 -17.73 11.40
CA VAL A 495 -36.85 -16.88 12.01
C VAL A 495 -38.22 -17.56 11.90
N HIS A 496 -38.33 -18.85 12.25
CA HIS A 496 -39.54 -19.63 12.02
C HIS A 496 -40.80 -19.21 12.82
N SER A 497 -40.70 -18.31 13.79
CA SER A 497 -41.85 -17.95 14.67
C SER A 497 -42.07 -16.43 14.84
N ALA A 498 -41.28 -15.59 14.28
CA ALA A 498 -41.37 -14.13 14.44
C ALA A 498 -42.31 -13.49 13.39
N LYS A 499 -43.08 -12.48 13.78
CA LYS A 499 -43.85 -11.69 12.86
C LYS A 499 -42.96 -10.78 12.04
N CYS A 500 -42.73 -11.11 10.77
CA CYS A 500 -41.97 -10.29 9.82
C CYS A 500 -42.93 -9.50 8.92
N GLU A 501 -42.69 -8.20 8.79
CA GLU A 501 -43.50 -7.28 8.02
C GLU A 501 -42.62 -6.50 7.01
N PRO A 502 -42.75 -6.77 5.69
CA PRO A 502 -42.05 -6.02 4.67
C PRO A 502 -42.49 -4.56 4.61
N VAL A 503 -41.51 -3.66 4.40
CA VAL A 503 -41.75 -2.23 4.26
C VAL A 503 -42.07 -1.89 2.81
N VAL A 504 -43.09 -1.03 2.59
CA VAL A 504 -43.40 -0.54 1.28
C VAL A 504 -42.41 0.57 0.89
N MET A 505 -41.65 0.34 -0.18
CA MET A 505 -40.67 1.29 -0.69
C MET A 505 -40.68 1.44 -2.22
N ASP A 506 -41.72 1.02 -2.85
CA ASP A 506 -41.87 0.99 -4.33
C ASP A 506 -41.62 2.36 -4.99
N THR A 507 -42.01 3.45 -4.31
CA THR A 507 -41.76 4.83 -4.78
C THR A 507 -40.36 5.35 -4.57
N ARG A 508 -39.51 4.59 -3.95
CA ARG A 508 -38.10 4.93 -3.69
C ARG A 508 -37.14 4.30 -4.67
N PHE A 509 -37.59 3.27 -5.39
CA PHE A 509 -36.76 2.65 -6.42
C PHE A 509 -36.45 3.63 -7.53
N ASN A 510 -35.20 3.79 -7.87
CA ASN A 510 -34.70 4.72 -8.88
C ASN A 510 -34.02 4.02 -10.04
N SER A 511 -33.80 2.68 -9.96
CA SER A 511 -33.17 1.90 -11.02
C SER A 511 -33.60 0.43 -10.98
N SER A 512 -33.23 -0.31 -12.02
CA SER A 512 -33.22 -1.76 -12.01
C SER A 512 -31.83 -2.26 -11.60
N VAL A 513 -31.75 -3.30 -10.77
CA VAL A 513 -30.46 -3.84 -10.31
C VAL A 513 -29.56 -4.27 -11.47
N THR A 514 -30.16 -4.67 -12.59
CA THR A 514 -29.44 -5.05 -13.83
C THR A 514 -28.72 -3.89 -14.51
N ASP A 515 -29.01 -2.65 -14.13
CA ASP A 515 -28.44 -1.48 -14.78
C ASP A 515 -27.17 -0.96 -14.07
N ILE A 516 -26.79 -1.56 -12.95
CA ILE A 516 -25.67 -1.10 -12.11
C ILE A 516 -24.36 -0.89 -12.90
N PHE A 517 -24.07 -1.76 -13.89
CA PHE A 517 -22.87 -1.67 -14.72
C PHE A 517 -23.10 -1.11 -16.12
N ARG A 518 -24.30 -0.66 -16.40
CA ARG A 518 -24.68 -0.06 -17.68
C ARG A 518 -24.73 1.46 -17.63
N ASN A 519 -24.64 2.02 -16.44
CA ASN A 519 -24.64 3.46 -16.25
C ASN A 519 -23.27 4.05 -16.62
N GLU A 520 -23.31 5.12 -17.39
CA GLU A 520 -22.15 5.99 -17.58
C GLU A 520 -22.21 7.10 -16.53
N TYR A 521 -21.21 7.13 -15.66
CA TYR A 521 -21.13 8.17 -14.67
C TYR A 521 -20.44 9.40 -15.26
N LEU A 522 -21.02 10.57 -15.02
CA LEU A 522 -20.50 11.85 -15.47
C LEU A 522 -19.37 12.29 -14.54
N SER A 523 -18.15 11.79 -14.75
CA SER A 523 -17.00 12.28 -14.03
C SER A 523 -16.28 13.36 -14.84
N PRO A 524 -16.00 14.54 -14.27
CA PRO A 524 -15.17 15.56 -14.91
C PRO A 524 -13.68 15.23 -14.89
N ARG A 525 -13.29 14.14 -14.22
CA ARG A 525 -11.88 13.76 -14.01
C ARG A 525 -11.30 13.12 -15.27
N SER A 526 -10.51 12.20 -15.19
CA SER A 526 -9.83 11.60 -16.33
C SER A 526 -10.83 10.97 -17.33
N PRO A 527 -10.64 11.15 -18.65
CA PRO A 527 -11.40 10.39 -19.66
C PRO A 527 -11.11 8.88 -19.61
N TYR A 528 -10.11 8.48 -18.83
CA TYR A 528 -9.70 7.09 -18.64
C TYR A 528 -10.23 6.48 -17.35
N THR A 529 -10.67 7.25 -16.38
CA THR A 529 -11.39 6.75 -15.23
C THR A 529 -12.83 6.54 -15.62
N THR A 530 -13.13 5.36 -16.12
CA THR A 530 -14.51 4.93 -16.19
C THR A 530 -14.90 4.56 -14.77
N LEU A 531 -15.87 5.26 -14.26
CA LEU A 531 -16.57 4.87 -13.04
C LEU A 531 -17.56 3.75 -13.30
N GLN A 532 -17.30 2.95 -14.28
CA GLN A 532 -17.97 1.67 -14.44
C GLN A 532 -17.39 0.73 -13.40
N ILE A 533 -17.79 0.94 -12.17
CA ILE A 533 -17.61 -0.03 -11.14
C ILE A 533 -18.44 -1.26 -11.53
N PRO A 534 -17.85 -2.40 -11.65
CA PRO A 534 -16.46 -2.82 -11.56
C PRO A 534 -15.75 -3.01 -12.90
N LYS A 535 -16.26 -2.51 -14.00
CA LYS A 535 -15.55 -2.52 -15.30
C LYS A 535 -14.37 -1.57 -15.29
N GLN A 536 -13.70 -1.53 -14.19
CA GLN A 536 -12.47 -0.80 -14.03
C GLN A 536 -11.33 -1.67 -14.49
N GLY A 537 -10.75 -1.31 -15.47
CA GLY A 537 -9.58 -1.91 -16.02
C GLY A 537 -9.51 -1.38 -17.41
N ILE A 538 -8.75 -0.33 -17.60
CA ILE A 538 -8.40 0.13 -18.91
C ILE A 538 -7.34 -0.79 -19.52
N GLY A 539 -6.76 -1.71 -18.77
CA GLY A 539 -5.86 -2.70 -19.29
C GLY A 539 -6.58 -3.98 -19.64
N GLU A 540 -6.63 -4.38 -20.91
CA GLU A 540 -7.16 -5.67 -21.32
C GLU A 540 -6.44 -6.86 -20.65
N TRP A 541 -5.31 -6.62 -20.04
CA TRP A 541 -4.45 -7.59 -19.36
C TRP A 541 -4.46 -7.46 -17.84
N CYS A 542 -5.18 -6.49 -17.30
CA CYS A 542 -5.36 -6.33 -15.87
C CYS A 542 -6.59 -7.10 -15.41
N HIS A 543 -6.40 -8.11 -14.64
CA HIS A 543 -7.45 -9.03 -14.24
C HIS A 543 -7.88 -8.89 -12.79
N PRO A 544 -9.13 -9.30 -12.50
CA PRO A 544 -10.15 -9.75 -13.44
C PRO A 544 -10.90 -8.58 -14.06
N LEU A 545 -11.02 -8.60 -15.37
CA LEU A 545 -12.06 -7.81 -16.04
C LEU A 545 -13.40 -8.42 -15.66
N HIS A 546 -14.25 -7.64 -15.01
CA HIS A 546 -15.58 -8.09 -14.67
C HIS A 546 -16.47 -7.96 -15.88
N THR A 547 -16.86 -9.10 -16.43
CA THR A 547 -17.79 -9.19 -17.57
C THR A 547 -19.17 -9.64 -17.15
N VAL A 548 -19.42 -9.77 -15.84
CA VAL A 548 -20.69 -10.28 -15.33
C VAL A 548 -21.83 -9.33 -15.68
N ASP A 549 -22.75 -9.81 -16.52
CA ASP A 549 -24.05 -9.17 -16.66
C ASP A 549 -24.95 -9.55 -15.48
N ILE A 550 -25.43 -8.54 -14.78
CA ILE A 550 -26.36 -8.74 -13.68
C ILE A 550 -27.70 -9.19 -14.26
N ASN A 551 -28.21 -10.31 -13.76
CA ASN A 551 -29.45 -10.92 -14.23
C ASN A 551 -30.34 -11.28 -13.04
N ASP A 552 -31.49 -10.64 -12.93
CA ASP A 552 -32.43 -10.81 -11.83
C ASP A 552 -33.69 -11.62 -12.21
N ALA A 553 -33.65 -12.40 -13.30
CA ALA A 553 -34.78 -13.16 -13.79
C ALA A 553 -35.27 -14.20 -12.77
N GLY A 554 -34.38 -14.87 -12.05
CA GLY A 554 -34.76 -15.83 -11.01
C GLY A 554 -35.40 -15.16 -9.79
N LEU A 555 -34.83 -14.04 -9.34
CA LEU A 555 -35.45 -13.21 -8.30
C LEU A 555 -36.90 -12.83 -8.72
N ARG A 556 -37.06 -12.24 -9.90
CA ARG A 556 -38.37 -11.76 -10.37
C ARG A 556 -39.40 -12.88 -10.54
N SER A 557 -38.99 -14.04 -11.04
CA SER A 557 -39.85 -15.22 -11.18
C SER A 557 -40.29 -15.85 -9.85
N SER A 558 -39.53 -15.63 -8.80
CA SER A 558 -39.82 -16.13 -7.43
C SER A 558 -40.76 -15.19 -6.66
N VAL A 559 -41.05 -14.00 -7.18
CA VAL A 559 -41.93 -13.02 -6.54
C VAL A 559 -43.40 -13.42 -6.73
N GLN A 560 -44.14 -13.56 -5.64
CA GLN A 560 -45.58 -13.82 -5.65
C GLN A 560 -46.32 -12.67 -4.96
N ASN A 561 -47.26 -12.03 -5.67
CA ASN A 561 -48.00 -10.87 -5.14
C ASN A 561 -47.11 -9.75 -4.60
N GLY A 562 -45.95 -9.51 -5.24
CA GLY A 562 -44.99 -8.49 -4.81
C GLY A 562 -44.14 -8.90 -3.60
N ILE A 563 -44.16 -10.15 -3.19
CA ILE A 563 -43.39 -10.70 -2.06
C ILE A 563 -42.51 -11.85 -2.55
N LEU A 564 -41.25 -11.78 -2.20
CA LEU A 564 -40.27 -12.87 -2.25
C LEU A 564 -40.26 -13.56 -0.88
N ASN A 565 -40.68 -14.82 -0.82
CA ASN A 565 -40.57 -15.63 0.39
C ASN A 565 -39.25 -16.40 0.34
N THR A 566 -38.41 -16.23 1.36
CA THR A 566 -37.10 -16.90 1.43
C THR A 566 -37.18 -18.16 2.29
N GLU A 567 -36.27 -19.10 2.06
CA GLU A 567 -36.12 -20.32 2.89
C GLU A 567 -35.74 -19.99 4.34
N LEU A 568 -35.21 -18.80 4.60
CA LEU A 568 -34.90 -18.30 5.95
C LEU A 568 -36.17 -17.87 6.73
N GLY A 569 -37.33 -17.88 6.09
CA GLY A 569 -38.59 -17.41 6.69
C GLY A 569 -38.77 -15.90 6.73
N ILE A 570 -37.93 -15.16 6.00
CA ILE A 570 -37.96 -13.69 5.90
C ILE A 570 -38.61 -13.31 4.57
N PRO A 571 -39.83 -12.69 4.57
CA PRO A 571 -40.44 -12.19 3.34
C PRO A 571 -39.85 -10.84 2.95
N PHE A 572 -39.55 -10.64 1.68
CA PHE A 572 -39.10 -9.36 1.14
C PHE A 572 -40.08 -8.83 0.10
N ARG A 573 -40.46 -7.55 0.22
CA ARG A 573 -41.27 -6.89 -0.77
C ARG A 573 -40.37 -6.37 -1.90
N THR A 574 -40.54 -6.89 -3.12
CA THR A 574 -39.84 -6.48 -4.32
C THR A 574 -40.75 -6.63 -5.54
N PRO A 575 -40.73 -5.72 -6.52
CA PRO A 575 -41.57 -5.83 -7.71
C PRO A 575 -41.06 -6.91 -8.67
N ALA A 576 -42.00 -7.62 -9.31
CA ALA A 576 -41.67 -8.58 -10.37
C ALA A 576 -41.26 -7.89 -11.70
N GLU A 577 -41.64 -6.63 -11.89
CA GLU A 577 -41.33 -5.83 -13.09
C GLU A 577 -40.94 -4.41 -12.71
N GLY A 578 -40.24 -3.71 -13.62
CA GLY A 578 -39.81 -2.33 -13.42
C GLY A 578 -38.62 -2.16 -12.47
N HIS A 579 -38.48 -0.98 -11.90
CA HIS A 579 -37.39 -0.67 -10.96
C HIS A 579 -37.55 -1.46 -9.68
N ASN A 580 -36.46 -2.02 -9.19
CA ASN A 580 -36.42 -2.90 -7.98
C ASN A 580 -35.29 -2.62 -7.02
N VAL A 581 -34.59 -1.51 -7.21
CA VAL A 581 -33.50 -1.08 -6.32
C VAL A 581 -33.50 0.44 -6.15
N ALA A 582 -33.16 0.87 -4.94
CA ALA A 582 -32.90 2.26 -4.61
C ALA A 582 -31.39 2.42 -4.45
N PHE A 583 -30.71 2.92 -5.47
CA PHE A 583 -29.28 3.15 -5.47
C PHE A 583 -28.93 4.51 -4.85
N THR A 584 -27.81 4.50 -4.14
CA THR A 584 -27.07 5.70 -3.70
C THR A 584 -25.63 5.64 -4.20
N SER A 585 -25.07 6.80 -4.52
CA SER A 585 -23.67 6.97 -4.94
C SER A 585 -23.28 8.43 -4.77
N LEU A 586 -21.98 8.72 -4.60
CA LEU A 586 -21.49 10.10 -4.61
C LEU A 586 -21.36 10.68 -6.02
N TRP A 587 -21.78 9.95 -7.05
CA TRP A 587 -21.76 10.35 -8.45
C TRP A 587 -23.15 10.77 -8.93
N ASP A 588 -23.19 11.63 -9.94
CA ASP A 588 -24.37 12.36 -10.39
C ASP A 588 -25.58 11.51 -10.80
N ASN A 589 -25.38 10.21 -11.04
CA ASN A 589 -26.46 9.33 -11.51
C ASN A 589 -27.48 8.99 -10.43
N TYR A 590 -27.06 8.99 -9.17
CA TYR A 590 -27.88 8.61 -8.03
C TYR A 590 -27.75 9.64 -6.91
N PRO A 591 -28.74 9.74 -6.00
CA PRO A 591 -28.58 10.55 -4.81
C PRO A 591 -27.48 9.97 -3.89
N ASP A 592 -26.79 10.81 -3.15
CA ASP A 592 -25.83 10.41 -2.13
C ASP A 592 -26.49 9.74 -0.92
N SER A 593 -27.75 10.02 -0.67
CA SER A 593 -28.55 9.45 0.42
C SER A 593 -30.01 9.26 0.08
N LEU A 594 -30.67 8.31 0.77
CA LEU A 594 -32.08 7.99 0.66
C LEU A 594 -32.71 7.89 2.04
N GLU A 595 -33.92 8.46 2.18
CA GLU A 595 -34.74 8.33 3.38
C GLU A 595 -35.97 7.45 3.12
N ILE A 596 -36.20 6.47 3.99
CA ILE A 596 -37.31 5.52 3.92
C ILE A 596 -38.12 5.59 5.22
N PRO A 597 -39.37 6.06 5.18
CA PRO A 597 -40.21 6.16 6.35
C PRO A 597 -40.47 4.77 6.98
N LEU A 598 -40.29 4.67 8.29
CA LEU A 598 -40.59 3.48 9.08
C LEU A 598 -41.68 3.80 10.11
N LYS A 599 -42.44 2.76 10.50
CA LYS A 599 -43.52 2.89 11.48
C LYS A 599 -43.50 1.76 12.51
N GLY A 600 -44.11 2.01 13.66
CA GLY A 600 -44.27 1.02 14.71
C GLY A 600 -42.98 0.82 15.53
N LYS A 601 -42.82 -0.36 16.07
CA LYS A 601 -41.64 -0.82 16.80
C LYS A 601 -41.16 -2.10 16.14
N ALA A 602 -39.86 -2.36 16.20
CA ALA A 602 -39.27 -3.59 15.70
C ALA A 602 -38.06 -3.96 16.55
N SER A 603 -37.76 -5.24 16.60
CA SER A 603 -36.54 -5.76 17.25
C SER A 603 -35.36 -5.90 16.27
N ARG A 604 -35.68 -6.00 14.97
CA ARG A 604 -34.66 -6.14 13.90
C ARG A 604 -35.17 -5.57 12.58
N ALA A 605 -34.24 -5.15 11.73
CA ALA A 605 -34.45 -4.92 10.32
C ALA A 605 -33.63 -5.92 9.51
N TYR A 606 -34.26 -6.59 8.58
CA TYR A 606 -33.61 -7.40 7.55
C TYR A 606 -33.57 -6.61 6.27
N LEU A 607 -32.39 -6.49 5.69
CA LEU A 607 -32.12 -5.68 4.52
C LEU A 607 -31.64 -6.56 3.37
N LEU A 608 -32.32 -6.52 2.23
CA LEU A 608 -31.83 -7.11 0.99
C LEU A 608 -31.14 -6.01 0.20
N MET A 609 -29.85 -6.15 0.01
CA MET A 609 -29.03 -5.11 -0.59
C MET A 609 -28.19 -5.63 -1.75
N ALA A 610 -27.95 -4.78 -2.74
CA ALA A 610 -27.13 -5.09 -3.90
C ALA A 610 -26.37 -3.85 -4.33
N GLY A 611 -25.11 -3.98 -4.55
CA GLY A 611 -24.27 -2.87 -5.02
C GLY A 611 -22.89 -3.35 -5.36
N SER A 612 -22.01 -2.45 -5.68
CA SER A 612 -20.63 -2.78 -6.01
C SER A 612 -19.67 -1.80 -5.39
N THR A 613 -18.46 -2.25 -5.21
CA THR A 613 -17.35 -1.49 -4.64
C THR A 613 -16.05 -1.91 -5.31
N ASN A 614 -15.18 -0.95 -5.53
CA ASN A 614 -13.83 -1.24 -5.95
C ASN A 614 -13.06 -1.93 -4.81
N HIS A 615 -12.12 -2.83 -5.13
CA HIS A 615 -11.25 -3.46 -4.14
C HIS A 615 -10.43 -2.45 -3.33
N MET A 616 -10.12 -1.27 -3.89
CA MET A 616 -9.46 -0.19 -3.15
C MET A 616 -10.33 0.40 -2.02
N GLN A 617 -11.63 0.13 -2.02
CA GLN A 617 -12.57 0.54 -0.97
C GLN A 617 -12.65 -0.48 0.17
N CYS A 618 -11.67 -1.39 0.26
CA CYS A 618 -11.60 -2.44 1.27
C CYS A 618 -11.17 -1.87 2.62
N HIS A 619 -11.71 -2.45 3.71
CA HIS A 619 -11.42 -2.09 5.11
C HIS A 619 -11.75 -0.63 5.50
N ILE A 620 -12.62 0.01 4.76
CA ILE A 620 -13.18 1.33 5.07
C ILE A 620 -14.70 1.31 5.02
N ASP A 621 -15.33 2.31 5.62
CA ASP A 621 -16.78 2.46 5.57
C ASP A 621 -17.20 2.95 4.18
N ASN A 622 -17.82 2.08 3.39
CA ASN A 622 -18.34 2.40 2.05
C ASN A 622 -19.64 3.18 2.13
N GLY A 623 -20.47 2.88 3.10
CA GLY A 623 -21.74 3.54 3.36
C GLY A 623 -22.19 3.35 4.80
N VAL A 624 -23.33 3.92 5.12
CA VAL A 624 -23.93 3.81 6.44
C VAL A 624 -25.45 3.72 6.36
N ILE A 625 -26.01 2.89 7.22
CA ILE A 625 -27.43 2.77 7.46
C ILE A 625 -27.73 3.28 8.85
N ARG A 626 -28.63 4.27 8.96
CA ARG A 626 -29.11 4.80 10.24
C ARG A 626 -30.58 4.58 10.36
N VAL A 627 -31.05 3.95 11.44
CA VAL A 627 -32.46 3.81 11.76
C VAL A 627 -32.81 4.75 12.90
N TYR A 628 -33.53 5.81 12.57
CA TYR A 628 -33.96 6.85 13.52
C TYR A 628 -35.23 6.47 14.23
N TYR A 629 -35.29 6.83 15.50
CA TYR A 629 -36.45 6.70 16.35
C TYR A 629 -37.17 8.05 16.53
N LYS A 630 -38.44 8.00 16.96
CA LYS A 630 -39.25 9.19 17.20
C LYS A 630 -38.71 10.09 18.33
N ASP A 631 -37.84 9.58 19.17
CA ASP A 631 -37.16 10.33 20.24
C ASP A 631 -35.87 11.03 19.77
N GLY A 632 -35.54 10.93 18.49
CA GLY A 632 -34.34 11.55 17.89
C GLY A 632 -33.05 10.73 17.99
N THR A 633 -33.08 9.60 18.70
CA THR A 633 -31.94 8.65 18.73
C THR A 633 -31.90 7.79 17.49
N CYS A 634 -30.77 7.15 17.18
CA CYS A 634 -30.65 6.21 16.07
C CYS A 634 -29.74 5.04 16.41
N ASP A 635 -30.01 3.91 15.73
CA ASP A 635 -29.07 2.80 15.60
C ASP A 635 -28.31 2.95 14.27
N VAL A 636 -27.05 2.54 14.23
CA VAL A 636 -26.14 2.76 13.09
C VAL A 636 -25.48 1.45 12.70
N MET A 637 -25.44 1.16 11.40
CA MET A 637 -24.67 0.08 10.80
C MET A 637 -23.84 0.64 9.65
N PHE A 638 -22.52 0.47 9.72
CA PHE A 638 -21.63 0.79 8.62
C PHE A 638 -21.55 -0.37 7.63
N LEU A 639 -21.47 -0.05 6.35
CA LEU A 639 -21.24 -1.00 5.27
C LEU A 639 -19.76 -1.01 4.94
N ARG A 640 -19.10 -2.13 5.12
CA ARG A 640 -17.66 -2.27 4.96
C ARG A 640 -17.30 -3.51 4.15
N ASN A 641 -16.58 -3.32 3.06
CA ASN A 641 -15.97 -4.42 2.32
C ASN A 641 -14.67 -4.85 3.05
N PRO A 642 -14.42 -6.15 3.29
CA PRO A 642 -15.24 -7.33 2.95
C PRO A 642 -16.20 -7.77 4.05
N ASP A 643 -16.31 -7.06 5.19
CA ASP A 643 -16.96 -7.55 6.42
C ASP A 643 -18.45 -7.85 6.21
N ASN A 644 -19.21 -6.86 5.76
CA ASN A 644 -20.66 -6.98 5.55
C ASN A 644 -21.15 -6.38 4.23
N TRP A 645 -20.24 -5.89 3.38
CA TRP A 645 -20.57 -5.27 2.09
C TRP A 645 -19.77 -5.90 0.94
N PRO A 646 -20.11 -7.13 0.49
CA PRO A 646 -19.50 -7.73 -0.68
C PRO A 646 -20.08 -7.13 -1.96
N PRO A 647 -19.28 -7.00 -3.05
CA PRO A 647 -19.79 -6.60 -4.35
C PRO A 647 -20.75 -7.63 -4.93
N ILE A 648 -21.73 -7.14 -5.70
CA ILE A 648 -22.82 -7.93 -6.28
C ILE A 648 -22.31 -9.04 -7.21
N GLU A 649 -21.23 -8.77 -7.92
CA GLU A 649 -20.68 -9.63 -8.99
C GLU A 649 -19.64 -10.65 -8.48
N HIS A 650 -19.19 -10.52 -7.26
CA HIS A 650 -18.13 -11.37 -6.72
C HIS A 650 -18.57 -12.20 -5.54
N ILE A 651 -17.89 -13.34 -5.40
CA ILE A 651 -17.86 -14.09 -4.17
C ILE A 651 -16.45 -14.10 -3.59
N PHE A 652 -16.34 -13.93 -2.28
CA PHE A 652 -15.06 -14.03 -1.60
C PHE A 652 -14.75 -15.49 -1.31
N PHE A 653 -13.60 -15.93 -1.77
CA PHE A 653 -13.04 -17.23 -1.43
C PHE A 653 -11.94 -17.04 -0.41
N GLU A 654 -12.06 -17.69 0.72
CA GLU A 654 -11.04 -17.63 1.77
C GLU A 654 -10.07 -18.79 1.58
N ASP A 655 -8.80 -18.46 1.41
CA ASP A 655 -7.73 -19.44 1.25
C ASP A 655 -6.92 -19.65 2.53
N GLY A 656 -7.18 -18.84 3.55
CA GLY A 656 -6.46 -18.86 4.81
C GLY A 656 -5.02 -18.33 4.72
N LEU A 657 -4.65 -17.73 3.60
CA LEU A 657 -3.33 -17.18 3.31
C LEU A 657 -3.44 -15.67 3.02
N ALA A 658 -3.57 -15.31 1.74
CA ALA A 658 -3.70 -13.93 1.31
C ALA A 658 -5.15 -13.41 1.39
N PHE A 659 -6.12 -14.32 1.38
CA PHE A 659 -7.55 -14.00 1.48
C PHE A 659 -8.10 -14.56 2.78
N ASN A 660 -8.24 -13.68 3.77
CA ASN A 660 -8.75 -14.06 5.07
C ASN A 660 -9.70 -12.99 5.57
N ARG A 661 -10.99 -13.37 5.77
CA ARG A 661 -11.96 -12.53 6.44
C ARG A 661 -12.10 -13.03 7.88
N HIS A 662 -12.22 -12.11 8.80
CA HIS A 662 -12.44 -12.45 10.21
C HIS A 662 -13.93 -12.47 10.60
N THR A 663 -14.81 -12.29 9.60
CA THR A 663 -16.26 -12.22 9.79
C THR A 663 -16.96 -13.46 9.22
N PRO A 664 -18.10 -13.87 9.79
CA PRO A 664 -18.88 -14.96 9.24
C PRO A 664 -19.34 -14.71 7.81
N THR A 665 -19.44 -15.78 7.01
CA THR A 665 -19.96 -15.69 5.65
C THR A 665 -21.42 -15.25 5.64
N LEU A 666 -21.73 -14.23 4.85
CA LEU A 666 -23.06 -13.65 4.74
C LEU A 666 -23.98 -14.50 3.88
N TYR A 667 -25.28 -14.54 4.21
CA TYR A 667 -26.27 -15.05 3.28
C TYR A 667 -26.40 -14.12 2.07
N ARG A 668 -26.41 -14.72 0.88
CA ARG A 668 -26.60 -14.03 -0.38
C ARG A 668 -27.75 -14.66 -1.17
N LEU A 669 -28.48 -13.82 -1.87
CA LEU A 669 -29.54 -14.23 -2.81
C LEU A 669 -28.98 -14.11 -4.24
N ARG A 670 -28.82 -15.24 -4.92
CA ARG A 670 -28.41 -15.29 -6.31
C ARG A 670 -29.52 -14.75 -7.20
N LEU A 671 -29.30 -13.65 -7.89
CA LEU A 671 -30.33 -12.94 -8.61
C LEU A 671 -30.87 -13.73 -9.81
N LYS A 672 -29.99 -14.46 -10.50
CA LYS A 672 -30.33 -15.25 -11.69
C LYS A 672 -31.20 -16.48 -11.38
N THR A 673 -31.08 -17.06 -10.20
CA THR A 673 -31.81 -18.28 -9.81
C THR A 673 -32.86 -18.08 -8.72
N GLY A 674 -32.74 -17.01 -7.91
CA GLY A 674 -33.56 -16.80 -6.72
C GLY A 674 -33.12 -17.60 -5.50
N GLU A 675 -32.02 -18.32 -5.57
CA GLU A 675 -31.47 -19.22 -4.55
C GLU A 675 -30.73 -18.44 -3.46
N ILE A 676 -30.89 -18.85 -2.21
CA ILE A 676 -30.22 -18.25 -1.05
C ILE A 676 -29.22 -19.23 -0.47
N SER A 677 -27.96 -18.78 -0.29
CA SER A 677 -26.93 -19.53 0.41
C SER A 677 -25.93 -18.59 1.08
N ASN A 678 -25.25 -19.07 2.10
CA ASN A 678 -24.07 -18.46 2.66
C ASN A 678 -22.79 -19.22 2.25
N ASN A 679 -22.88 -20.15 1.33
CA ASN A 679 -21.79 -21.05 0.92
C ASN A 679 -21.62 -21.19 -0.60
N PHE A 680 -21.96 -20.17 -1.36
CA PHE A 680 -21.82 -20.22 -2.82
C PHE A 680 -20.38 -20.50 -3.30
N GLY A 681 -19.37 -20.15 -2.51
CA GLY A 681 -17.97 -20.43 -2.84
C GLY A 681 -17.66 -21.92 -2.98
N GLU A 682 -18.20 -22.75 -2.06
CA GLU A 682 -18.06 -24.21 -2.13
C GLU A 682 -19.06 -24.84 -3.12
N GLU A 683 -20.30 -24.37 -3.09
CA GLU A 683 -21.40 -24.93 -3.92
C GLU A 683 -21.14 -24.78 -5.42
N LEU A 684 -20.56 -23.64 -5.84
CA LEU A 684 -20.32 -23.34 -7.25
C LEU A 684 -18.96 -23.80 -7.75
N GLY A 685 -18.03 -24.12 -6.85
CA GLY A 685 -16.69 -24.63 -7.18
C GLY A 685 -15.95 -23.69 -8.11
N PHE A 686 -15.39 -22.60 -7.61
CA PHE A 686 -14.64 -21.64 -8.42
C PHE A 686 -13.26 -22.17 -8.83
N PRO A 687 -13.06 -22.64 -10.06
CA PRO A 687 -11.73 -22.96 -10.55
C PRO A 687 -10.99 -21.70 -11.01
N GLY A 688 -9.72 -21.60 -10.72
CA GLY A 688 -8.84 -20.57 -11.26
C GLY A 688 -9.10 -19.16 -10.72
N ALA A 689 -8.80 -18.15 -11.54
CA ALA A 689 -8.80 -16.73 -11.20
C ALA A 689 -10.19 -16.10 -11.06
N SER A 690 -11.19 -16.62 -11.77
CA SER A 690 -12.52 -16.04 -11.80
C SER A 690 -13.25 -16.31 -10.49
N ARG A 691 -13.66 -15.24 -9.85
CA ARG A 691 -14.54 -15.25 -8.68
C ARG A 691 -15.86 -14.57 -8.98
N GLU A 692 -16.18 -14.47 -10.25
CA GLU A 692 -17.40 -13.89 -10.75
C GLU A 692 -18.60 -14.78 -10.40
N LEU A 693 -19.64 -14.16 -9.92
CA LEU A 693 -20.90 -14.80 -9.64
C LEU A 693 -21.88 -14.52 -10.77
N ASP A 694 -22.07 -15.52 -11.64
CA ASP A 694 -22.95 -15.42 -12.81
C ASP A 694 -24.34 -14.89 -12.44
N GLY A 695 -24.72 -13.76 -13.03
CA GLY A 695 -25.95 -13.03 -12.76
C GLY A 695 -25.95 -12.18 -11.49
N GLY A 696 -24.89 -12.27 -10.68
CA GLY A 696 -24.76 -11.52 -9.44
C GLY A 696 -25.61 -12.04 -8.27
N ALA A 697 -25.30 -11.56 -7.07
CA ALA A 697 -26.08 -11.90 -5.86
C ALA A 697 -26.24 -10.70 -4.93
N ALA A 698 -27.45 -10.48 -4.44
CA ALA A 698 -27.72 -9.55 -3.37
C ALA A 698 -27.23 -10.13 -2.02
N VAL A 699 -26.94 -9.28 -1.06
CA VAL A 699 -26.56 -9.65 0.30
C VAL A 699 -27.73 -9.42 1.26
N LEU A 700 -27.91 -10.32 2.22
CA LEU A 700 -28.83 -10.17 3.34
C LEU A 700 -28.10 -9.66 4.56
N LEU A 701 -28.53 -8.50 5.06
CA LEU A 701 -28.01 -7.92 6.28
C LEU A 701 -29.08 -7.95 7.38
N GLU A 702 -28.64 -8.20 8.61
CA GLU A 702 -29.47 -8.12 9.81
C GLU A 702 -28.99 -6.96 10.67
N MET A 703 -29.89 -6.04 10.98
CA MET A 703 -29.63 -4.90 11.85
C MET A 703 -30.48 -5.01 13.13
N PRO A 704 -29.91 -5.27 14.30
CA PRO A 704 -30.61 -5.19 15.58
C PRO A 704 -31.17 -3.79 15.81
N LEU A 705 -32.37 -3.71 16.36
CA LEU A 705 -33.08 -2.47 16.67
C LEU A 705 -33.55 -2.45 18.13
N ASN A 706 -33.79 -1.28 18.69
CA ASN A 706 -34.34 -1.14 20.02
C ASN A 706 -35.88 -1.38 20.02
N PRO A 707 -36.38 -2.51 20.53
CA PRO A 707 -37.80 -2.84 20.49
C PRO A 707 -38.65 -1.96 21.42
N GLY A 708 -38.04 -1.23 22.32
CA GLY A 708 -38.72 -0.29 23.21
C GLY A 708 -39.14 1.01 22.53
N LYS A 709 -38.49 1.38 21.44
CA LYS A 709 -38.62 2.69 20.78
C LYS A 709 -39.52 2.62 19.52
N LYS A 710 -40.20 3.73 19.24
CA LYS A 710 -40.99 3.85 17.99
C LYS A 710 -40.08 4.32 16.86
N LEU A 711 -40.08 3.58 15.76
CA LEU A 711 -39.36 3.90 14.53
C LEU A 711 -39.89 5.21 13.89
N SER A 712 -39.01 5.92 13.22
CA SER A 712 -39.30 7.12 12.40
C SER A 712 -38.98 6.87 10.93
N HIS A 713 -37.70 6.69 10.60
CA HIS A 713 -37.22 6.46 9.24
C HIS A 713 -35.86 5.76 9.25
N LEU A 714 -35.50 5.20 8.11
CA LEU A 714 -34.15 4.70 7.80
C LEU A 714 -33.50 5.67 6.82
N VAL A 715 -32.24 5.98 7.02
CA VAL A 715 -31.37 6.70 6.07
C VAL A 715 -30.28 5.74 5.61
N LEU A 716 -30.15 5.59 4.30
CA LEU A 716 -29.03 4.98 3.63
C LEU A 716 -28.17 6.09 3.01
N GLU A 717 -26.88 6.10 3.27
CA GLU A 717 -25.95 7.13 2.77
C GLU A 717 -24.67 6.49 2.28
N THR A 718 -24.20 6.87 1.08
CA THR A 718 -22.91 6.48 0.53
C THR A 718 -21.82 7.40 1.06
N LEU A 719 -20.70 6.82 1.50
CA LEU A 719 -19.61 7.55 2.17
C LEU A 719 -18.33 7.64 1.34
N SER A 720 -18.06 6.66 0.48
CA SER A 720 -16.82 6.55 -0.31
C SER A 720 -17.09 6.76 -1.79
N ASN A 721 -16.05 7.18 -2.56
CA ASN A 721 -16.24 7.58 -3.95
C ASN A 721 -16.64 6.42 -4.89
N ASP A 722 -15.85 5.37 -4.97
CA ASP A 722 -16.02 4.32 -5.98
C ASP A 722 -16.97 3.21 -5.51
N VAL A 723 -18.16 3.62 -5.06
CA VAL A 723 -19.16 2.73 -4.47
C VAL A 723 -20.55 3.09 -5.02
N VAL A 724 -21.32 2.05 -5.34
CA VAL A 724 -22.76 2.13 -5.61
C VAL A 724 -23.47 1.21 -4.64
N ILE A 725 -24.32 1.77 -3.79
CA ILE A 725 -25.03 1.03 -2.74
C ILE A 725 -26.51 0.98 -3.10
N GLY A 726 -27.08 -0.23 -3.19
CA GLY A 726 -28.46 -0.45 -3.53
C GLY A 726 -29.24 -1.14 -2.43
N LEU A 727 -30.41 -0.60 -2.09
CA LEU A 727 -31.36 -1.20 -1.18
C LEU A 727 -32.56 -1.71 -1.99
N MET A 728 -32.77 -3.04 -1.97
CA MET A 728 -33.83 -3.71 -2.72
C MET A 728 -35.07 -3.96 -1.85
N SER A 729 -34.91 -4.20 -0.57
CA SER A 729 -36.04 -4.45 0.34
C SER A 729 -35.66 -4.29 1.81
N ILE A 730 -36.64 -3.97 2.63
CA ILE A 730 -36.56 -3.92 4.09
C ILE A 730 -37.69 -4.77 4.66
N THR A 731 -37.37 -5.61 5.64
CA THR A 731 -38.38 -6.35 6.42
C THR A 731 -38.13 -6.14 7.90
N LEU A 732 -39.15 -5.75 8.64
CA LEU A 732 -39.09 -5.50 10.09
C LEU A 732 -39.62 -6.68 10.84
N GLN A 733 -38.84 -7.16 11.82
CA GLN A 733 -39.27 -8.14 12.81
C GLN A 733 -39.97 -7.40 13.96
N ARG A 734 -41.28 -7.62 14.08
CA ARG A 734 -42.17 -6.95 15.06
C ARG A 734 -42.15 -7.65 16.43
#